data_63ef8917b94649c75540d1870dcab023
#
_entry.id   63ef8917b94649c75540d1870dcab023
#
_cell.length_a   1.000
_cell.length_b   1.000
_cell.length_c   1.000
_cell.angle_alpha   90.00
_cell.angle_beta   90.00
_cell.angle_gamma   90.00
#
_symmetry.space_group_name_H-M   'P 1'
#
loop_
_entity.id
_entity.type
_entity.pdbx_description
1 polymer ?
#
loop_
_entity_poly.entity_id
_entity_poly.type
_entity_poly.pdbx_seq_one_letter_code
_entity_poly.pdbx_strand_id
1 'polypeptide(L)'
;MGFKDRIFAVVDLETTGSSYKNGDRIIQIGITFVQHNTILQEYDFKVNPGKKIPLMIEQLTGISNADVKDSPYFEDIAEYVFNLLEECVFVAHNIGFDYRFLSQSFSDAGLQELIIPGMDTVELTKILYPTLDSYRLSDLSRHFELTHLNIHDAAGDARATAELLLQLKEKAVSLPLVTLEKLNQLSNQTQRNNADFFAMCLEMSREQRAPLSPDIHIANGLAVRKVTSLNEQTDYRAKEMYNTEKLWQDIVSNSSFQSREGQSDMMTQIEMFLNNKDESAFAIEAPAGFGKTLAYVVPAILRADPKNKVIIATSTLLLQEQLETVMTGLQKTLPFHVAFATLSSRKHLISLDKVEKTDIAELRGTEALVMMSVFVWLTETETGNLSELSASHRMGTLLDTLTYDFEENDSRDKERHLDYFTHHQKKAKEASILITNHAYLSHHFEDIKCYSPDGALTLIVDEAHRLASIYKDKEKVSFPLSAVKRKVLKFSNVVRDYREHLEQNAKIAFPHYELINLEFAMDQVIHTLAELEVQLAAQVRETQESVKEGHYLEGEFIDSAWFRRFSRKLLLHFEELKLMEARFMELEFTDKENPFTRRLSGFLETMETRMSEFHAIQSNDFYSYYSLKVNHKGDSKT
;
A
#
# COMPACT_ATOMS: atom_id res chain seq x y z
N MET A 1 -36.52 11.25 -10.93
CA MET A 1 -36.35 10.36 -9.77
C MET A 1 -35.07 10.75 -9.07
N GLY A 2 -35.10 10.95 -7.74
CA GLY A 2 -33.88 11.16 -6.95
C GLY A 2 -33.04 9.88 -6.95
N PHE A 3 -31.73 10.00 -6.70
CA PHE A 3 -30.85 8.80 -6.62
C PHE A 3 -31.34 7.75 -5.60
N LYS A 4 -32.08 8.17 -4.58
CA LYS A 4 -32.66 7.30 -3.54
C LYS A 4 -33.70 6.31 -4.04
N ASP A 5 -34.43 6.67 -5.09
CA ASP A 5 -35.55 5.90 -5.61
C ASP A 5 -35.13 4.94 -6.74
N ARG A 6 -33.83 4.92 -7.10
CA ARG A 6 -33.31 4.03 -8.14
C ARG A 6 -33.31 2.58 -7.66
N ILE A 7 -33.56 1.68 -8.61
CA ILE A 7 -33.43 0.24 -8.42
C ILE A 7 -32.01 -0.16 -8.82
N PHE A 8 -31.34 -0.90 -7.97
CA PHE A 8 -30.04 -1.50 -8.25
C PHE A 8 -30.26 -2.96 -8.66
N ALA A 9 -29.83 -3.30 -9.87
CA ALA A 9 -29.80 -4.67 -10.35
C ALA A 9 -28.40 -5.23 -10.13
N VAL A 10 -28.25 -6.05 -9.10
CA VAL A 10 -26.98 -6.74 -8.81
C VAL A 10 -26.93 -8.00 -9.63
N VAL A 11 -25.96 -8.08 -10.53
CA VAL A 11 -25.85 -9.13 -11.54
C VAL A 11 -24.53 -9.87 -11.37
N ASP A 12 -24.61 -11.19 -11.47
CA ASP A 12 -23.46 -12.08 -11.55
C ASP A 12 -23.69 -13.12 -12.66
N LEU A 13 -22.63 -13.49 -13.37
CA LEU A 13 -22.70 -14.39 -14.52
C LEU A 13 -21.76 -15.59 -14.33
N GLU A 14 -22.30 -16.80 -14.56
CA GLU A 14 -21.46 -17.94 -14.83
C GLU A 14 -21.40 -18.21 -16.33
N THR A 15 -20.21 -18.53 -16.83
CA THR A 15 -19.93 -18.63 -18.27
C THR A 15 -19.08 -19.85 -18.59
N THR A 16 -19.05 -20.29 -19.86
CA THR A 16 -18.18 -21.40 -20.30
C THR A 16 -16.70 -21.07 -20.33
N GLY A 17 -16.32 -19.82 -20.03
CA GLY A 17 -14.96 -19.33 -19.98
C GLY A 17 -14.91 -17.80 -19.93
N SER A 18 -13.73 -17.20 -19.85
CA SER A 18 -13.56 -15.77 -19.55
C SER A 18 -13.64 -14.82 -20.74
N SER A 19 -13.79 -15.32 -21.97
CA SER A 19 -13.66 -14.49 -23.18
C SER A 19 -14.78 -14.71 -24.18
N TYR A 20 -15.71 -13.76 -24.23
CA TYR A 20 -16.78 -13.75 -25.21
C TYR A 20 -16.28 -13.88 -26.68
N LYS A 21 -15.19 -13.16 -27.00
CA LYS A 21 -14.57 -13.17 -28.33
C LYS A 21 -14.02 -14.55 -28.74
N ASN A 22 -13.67 -15.38 -27.78
CA ASN A 22 -13.23 -16.76 -28.01
C ASN A 22 -14.40 -17.76 -28.10
N GLY A 23 -15.63 -17.25 -28.13
CA GLY A 23 -16.84 -18.03 -28.26
C GLY A 23 -17.38 -18.58 -26.93
N ASP A 24 -16.94 -18.03 -25.78
CA ASP A 24 -17.54 -18.39 -24.50
C ASP A 24 -18.98 -17.85 -24.40
N ARG A 25 -19.84 -18.54 -23.67
CA ARG A 25 -21.27 -18.26 -23.55
C ARG A 25 -21.71 -18.32 -22.10
N ILE A 26 -22.80 -17.62 -21.79
CA ILE A 26 -23.46 -17.61 -20.48
C ILE A 26 -24.07 -18.98 -20.21
N ILE A 27 -23.96 -19.48 -18.98
CA ILE A 27 -24.58 -20.71 -18.47
C ILE A 27 -25.55 -20.45 -17.32
N GLN A 28 -25.35 -19.31 -16.57
CA GLN A 28 -26.28 -18.88 -15.53
C GLN A 28 -26.24 -17.35 -15.41
N ILE A 29 -27.36 -16.74 -15.07
CA ILE A 29 -27.53 -15.32 -14.77
C ILE A 29 -28.23 -15.21 -13.42
N GLY A 30 -27.53 -14.68 -12.42
CA GLY A 30 -28.11 -14.28 -11.15
C GLY A 30 -28.42 -12.78 -11.15
N ILE A 31 -29.63 -12.39 -10.75
CA ILE A 31 -30.01 -10.99 -10.60
C ILE A 31 -30.70 -10.79 -9.26
N THR A 32 -30.19 -9.88 -8.45
CA THR A 32 -30.82 -9.47 -7.20
C THR A 32 -31.15 -7.98 -7.23
N PHE A 33 -32.42 -7.65 -7.11
CA PHE A 33 -32.86 -6.25 -7.09
C PHE A 33 -32.85 -5.67 -5.69
N VAL A 34 -32.24 -4.49 -5.56
CA VAL A 34 -32.15 -3.75 -4.29
C VAL A 34 -32.75 -2.35 -4.47
N GLN A 35 -33.61 -1.94 -3.55
CA GLN A 35 -34.16 -0.60 -3.44
C GLN A 35 -34.41 -0.25 -1.96
N HIS A 36 -34.23 1.00 -1.56
CA HIS A 36 -34.50 1.50 -0.19
C HIS A 36 -33.94 0.62 0.94
N ASN A 37 -32.72 0.12 0.77
CA ASN A 37 -32.03 -0.77 1.72
C ASN A 37 -32.66 -2.17 1.88
N THR A 38 -33.48 -2.60 0.96
CA THR A 38 -34.09 -3.94 0.98
C THR A 38 -33.87 -4.67 -0.32
N ILE A 39 -33.69 -5.97 -0.23
CA ILE A 39 -33.72 -6.87 -1.39
C ILE A 39 -35.19 -7.06 -1.75
N LEU A 40 -35.54 -6.72 -3.01
CA LEU A 40 -36.92 -6.78 -3.50
C LEU A 40 -37.24 -8.14 -4.10
N GLN A 41 -36.42 -8.60 -5.02
CA GLN A 41 -36.65 -9.80 -5.82
C GLN A 41 -35.32 -10.38 -6.32
N GLU A 42 -35.30 -11.68 -6.48
CA GLU A 42 -34.16 -12.44 -6.95
C GLU A 42 -34.59 -13.28 -8.17
N TYR A 43 -33.68 -13.39 -9.14
CA TYR A 43 -33.85 -14.19 -10.34
C TYR A 43 -32.64 -15.08 -10.55
N ASP A 44 -32.91 -16.31 -10.96
CA ASP A 44 -31.90 -17.30 -11.34
C ASP A 44 -32.30 -17.89 -12.70
N PHE A 45 -31.50 -17.58 -13.74
CA PHE A 45 -31.73 -18.08 -15.09
C PHE A 45 -30.60 -19.04 -15.46
N LYS A 46 -30.90 -20.33 -15.58
CA LYS A 46 -30.01 -21.27 -16.23
C LYS A 46 -30.14 -21.11 -17.74
N VAL A 47 -29.02 -21.08 -18.45
CA VAL A 47 -28.96 -20.81 -19.89
C VAL A 47 -28.24 -21.95 -20.61
N ASN A 48 -28.81 -22.44 -21.68
CA ASN A 48 -28.13 -23.39 -22.55
C ASN A 48 -27.10 -22.66 -23.42
N PRO A 49 -25.79 -22.92 -23.25
CA PRO A 49 -24.77 -22.21 -24.01
C PRO A 49 -24.65 -22.63 -25.48
N GLY A 50 -25.44 -23.63 -25.96
CA GLY A 50 -25.33 -24.18 -27.30
C GLY A 50 -24.02 -24.92 -27.60
N LYS A 51 -23.18 -25.10 -26.59
CA LYS A 51 -21.86 -25.76 -26.68
C LYS A 51 -21.60 -26.55 -25.42
N LYS A 52 -20.60 -27.45 -25.47
CA LYS A 52 -20.20 -28.22 -24.32
C LYS A 52 -19.53 -27.33 -23.28
N ILE A 53 -19.95 -27.43 -22.02
CA ILE A 53 -19.29 -26.78 -20.87
C ILE A 53 -17.95 -27.51 -20.62
N PRO A 54 -16.80 -26.80 -20.52
CA PRO A 54 -15.52 -27.41 -20.18
C PRO A 54 -15.53 -28.01 -18.77
N LEU A 55 -14.88 -29.15 -18.59
CA LEU A 55 -14.85 -29.87 -17.31
C LEU A 55 -14.34 -29.00 -16.14
N MET A 56 -13.38 -28.11 -16.41
CA MET A 56 -12.87 -27.17 -15.41
C MET A 56 -13.96 -26.19 -14.93
N ILE A 57 -14.84 -25.74 -15.83
CA ILE A 57 -15.96 -24.87 -15.49
C ILE A 57 -17.04 -25.64 -14.74
N GLU A 58 -17.35 -26.87 -15.16
CA GLU A 58 -18.29 -27.75 -14.40
C GLU A 58 -17.81 -27.97 -12.96
N GLN A 59 -16.50 -28.14 -12.76
CA GLN A 59 -15.93 -28.30 -11.41
C GLN A 59 -15.93 -27.00 -10.58
N LEU A 60 -15.80 -25.86 -11.25
CA LEU A 60 -15.78 -24.55 -10.60
C LEU A 60 -17.18 -24.11 -10.17
N THR A 61 -18.14 -24.17 -11.11
CA THR A 61 -19.51 -23.64 -10.94
C THR A 61 -20.50 -24.68 -10.40
N GLY A 62 -20.13 -25.96 -10.47
CA GLY A 62 -21.05 -27.06 -10.18
C GLY A 62 -22.14 -27.28 -11.24
N ILE A 63 -22.14 -26.48 -12.33
CA ILE A 63 -23.14 -26.55 -13.40
C ILE A 63 -22.65 -27.52 -14.49
N SER A 64 -23.35 -28.64 -14.66
CA SER A 64 -23.05 -29.64 -15.67
C SER A 64 -23.81 -29.40 -16.99
N ASN A 65 -23.33 -30.05 -18.04
CA ASN A 65 -24.05 -30.06 -19.33
C ASN A 65 -25.51 -30.60 -19.21
N ALA A 66 -25.75 -31.49 -18.23
CA ALA A 66 -27.09 -32.03 -18.00
C ALA A 66 -28.04 -30.98 -17.38
N ASP A 67 -27.50 -30.10 -16.52
CA ASP A 67 -28.29 -29.08 -15.81
C ASP A 67 -28.84 -28.00 -16.74
N VAL A 68 -28.15 -27.71 -17.85
CA VAL A 68 -28.52 -26.64 -18.80
C VAL A 68 -29.13 -27.18 -20.11
N LYS A 69 -29.22 -28.51 -20.28
CA LYS A 69 -29.67 -29.11 -21.54
C LYS A 69 -31.08 -28.70 -21.94
N ASP A 70 -31.99 -28.64 -20.98
CA ASP A 70 -33.38 -28.29 -21.17
C ASP A 70 -33.69 -26.83 -20.84
N SER A 71 -32.64 -26.01 -20.55
CA SER A 71 -32.75 -24.58 -20.32
C SER A 71 -32.90 -23.83 -21.65
N PRO A 72 -33.53 -22.64 -21.65
CA PRO A 72 -33.63 -21.79 -22.84
C PRO A 72 -32.24 -21.35 -23.31
N TYR A 73 -32.09 -21.06 -24.60
CA TYR A 73 -30.94 -20.33 -25.12
C TYR A 73 -31.01 -18.87 -24.66
N PHE A 74 -29.85 -18.17 -24.67
CA PHE A 74 -29.81 -16.77 -24.24
C PHE A 74 -30.77 -15.90 -25.09
N GLU A 75 -30.85 -16.15 -26.40
CA GLU A 75 -31.70 -15.43 -27.33
C GLU A 75 -33.20 -15.53 -26.97
N ASP A 76 -33.62 -16.65 -26.36
CA ASP A 76 -35.02 -16.88 -25.94
C ASP A 76 -35.42 -16.01 -24.74
N ILE A 77 -34.48 -15.61 -23.90
CA ILE A 77 -34.70 -14.83 -22.66
C ILE A 77 -34.13 -13.41 -22.73
N ALA A 78 -33.37 -13.09 -23.77
CA ALA A 78 -32.62 -11.84 -23.88
C ALA A 78 -33.50 -10.60 -23.73
N GLU A 79 -34.65 -10.54 -24.43
CA GLU A 79 -35.57 -9.40 -24.34
C GLU A 79 -36.17 -9.26 -22.93
N TYR A 80 -36.48 -10.37 -22.29
CA TYR A 80 -36.98 -10.35 -20.92
C TYR A 80 -35.94 -9.83 -19.92
N VAL A 81 -34.71 -10.34 -20.00
CA VAL A 81 -33.60 -9.91 -19.12
C VAL A 81 -33.22 -8.44 -19.40
N PHE A 82 -33.21 -8.02 -20.67
CA PHE A 82 -32.95 -6.64 -21.06
C PHE A 82 -33.96 -5.68 -20.43
N ASN A 83 -35.25 -5.96 -20.54
CA ASN A 83 -36.34 -5.14 -19.98
C ASN A 83 -36.30 -5.09 -18.43
N LEU A 84 -35.78 -6.13 -17.76
CA LEU A 84 -35.56 -6.12 -16.32
C LEU A 84 -34.47 -5.12 -15.90
N LEU A 85 -33.47 -4.88 -16.76
CA LEU A 85 -32.30 -4.08 -16.46
C LEU A 85 -32.38 -2.64 -16.95
N GLU A 86 -33.17 -2.35 -17.97
CA GLU A 86 -33.16 -1.09 -18.75
C GLU A 86 -33.27 0.19 -17.89
N GLU A 87 -34.06 0.15 -16.81
CA GLU A 87 -34.26 1.30 -15.93
C GLU A 87 -33.46 1.23 -14.61
N CYS A 88 -32.54 0.27 -14.51
CA CYS A 88 -31.80 0.01 -13.27
C CYS A 88 -30.38 0.60 -13.29
N VAL A 89 -29.75 0.60 -12.14
CA VAL A 89 -28.30 0.75 -12.01
C VAL A 89 -27.69 -0.64 -11.94
N PHE A 90 -26.82 -0.97 -12.89
CA PHE A 90 -26.14 -2.25 -12.92
C PHE A 90 -25.06 -2.31 -11.84
N VAL A 91 -25.08 -3.33 -11.01
CA VAL A 91 -24.08 -3.55 -9.96
C VAL A 91 -23.47 -4.92 -10.11
N ALA A 92 -22.14 -5.02 -10.02
CA ALA A 92 -21.48 -6.32 -9.99
C ALA A 92 -20.20 -6.28 -9.15
N HIS A 93 -19.72 -7.45 -8.77
CA HIS A 93 -18.43 -7.61 -8.12
C HIS A 93 -17.34 -7.81 -9.18
N ASN A 94 -16.66 -6.73 -9.60
CA ASN A 94 -15.83 -6.60 -10.80
C ASN A 94 -16.64 -6.44 -12.08
N ILE A 95 -17.46 -5.41 -12.12
CA ILE A 95 -18.41 -5.06 -13.19
C ILE A 95 -17.87 -5.21 -14.61
N GLY A 96 -16.57 -5.06 -14.80
CA GLY A 96 -15.96 -5.10 -16.14
C GLY A 96 -16.10 -6.43 -16.86
N PHE A 97 -16.36 -7.53 -16.16
CA PHE A 97 -16.63 -8.83 -16.73
C PHE A 97 -18.12 -8.96 -17.09
N ASP A 98 -18.99 -8.88 -16.11
CA ASP A 98 -20.42 -9.16 -16.24
C ASP A 98 -21.12 -8.22 -17.20
N TYR A 99 -20.89 -6.91 -17.05
CA TYR A 99 -21.50 -5.90 -17.90
C TYR A 99 -21.13 -6.07 -19.37
N ARG A 100 -19.83 -6.27 -19.67
CA ARG A 100 -19.39 -6.45 -21.06
C ARG A 100 -19.89 -7.75 -21.67
N PHE A 101 -19.87 -8.84 -20.89
CA PHE A 101 -20.29 -10.14 -21.35
C PHE A 101 -21.79 -10.14 -21.69
N LEU A 102 -22.59 -9.57 -20.79
CA LEU A 102 -24.05 -9.48 -20.98
C LEU A 102 -24.42 -8.51 -22.11
N SER A 103 -23.78 -7.33 -22.17
CA SER A 103 -24.02 -6.36 -23.26
C SER A 103 -23.70 -6.94 -24.64
N GLN A 104 -22.61 -7.71 -24.77
CA GLN A 104 -22.27 -8.38 -26.02
C GLN A 104 -23.26 -9.48 -26.35
N SER A 105 -23.76 -10.23 -25.36
CA SER A 105 -24.79 -11.26 -25.56
C SER A 105 -26.11 -10.67 -26.05
N PHE A 106 -26.52 -9.49 -25.54
CA PHE A 106 -27.69 -8.77 -26.05
C PHE A 106 -27.50 -8.33 -27.51
N SER A 107 -26.33 -7.80 -27.85
CA SER A 107 -26.02 -7.40 -29.23
C SER A 107 -26.10 -8.58 -30.20
N ASP A 108 -25.58 -9.76 -29.83
CA ASP A 108 -25.63 -10.96 -30.66
C ASP A 108 -27.06 -11.53 -30.76
N ALA A 109 -27.91 -11.32 -29.74
CA ALA A 109 -29.34 -11.65 -29.79
C ALA A 109 -30.16 -10.64 -30.61
N GLY A 110 -29.55 -9.63 -31.23
CA GLY A 110 -30.21 -8.64 -32.08
C GLY A 110 -30.87 -7.48 -31.33
N LEU A 111 -30.61 -7.34 -30.03
CA LEU A 111 -31.06 -6.20 -29.22
C LEU A 111 -30.06 -5.04 -29.32
N GLN A 112 -30.47 -3.86 -28.86
CA GLN A 112 -29.58 -2.71 -28.73
C GLN A 112 -28.54 -2.96 -27.61
N GLU A 113 -27.43 -2.21 -27.65
CA GLU A 113 -26.44 -2.25 -26.60
C GLU A 113 -27.04 -1.78 -25.25
N LEU A 114 -26.74 -2.49 -24.17
CA LEU A 114 -27.16 -2.09 -22.84
C LEU A 114 -26.37 -0.85 -22.40
N ILE A 115 -27.02 0.31 -22.27
CA ILE A 115 -26.40 1.58 -21.88
C ILE A 115 -27.07 2.08 -20.59
N ILE A 116 -26.64 1.55 -19.46
CA ILE A 116 -27.15 1.92 -18.13
C ILE A 116 -25.99 2.25 -17.18
N PRO A 117 -26.23 3.05 -16.12
CA PRO A 117 -25.20 3.32 -15.12
C PRO A 117 -24.72 2.03 -14.46
N GLY A 118 -23.42 1.96 -14.14
CA GLY A 118 -22.85 0.79 -13.49
C GLY A 118 -22.05 1.13 -12.24
N MET A 119 -22.03 0.23 -11.25
CA MET A 119 -21.26 0.33 -10.01
C MET A 119 -20.43 -0.92 -9.79
N ASP A 120 -19.19 -0.74 -9.35
CA ASP A 120 -18.23 -1.82 -9.05
C ASP A 120 -18.03 -1.95 -7.55
N THR A 121 -18.53 -3.04 -6.96
CA THR A 121 -18.42 -3.25 -5.51
C THR A 121 -16.99 -3.56 -5.06
N VAL A 122 -16.09 -4.05 -5.94
CA VAL A 122 -14.66 -4.23 -5.60
C VAL A 122 -14.01 -2.87 -5.38
N GLU A 123 -14.26 -1.90 -6.27
CA GLU A 123 -13.70 -0.55 -6.14
C GLU A 123 -14.29 0.17 -4.92
N LEU A 124 -15.61 0.07 -4.70
CA LEU A 124 -16.26 0.61 -3.52
C LEU A 124 -15.71 0.02 -2.21
N THR A 125 -15.50 -1.30 -2.17
CA THR A 125 -14.94 -1.96 -0.98
C THR A 125 -13.50 -1.51 -0.72
N LYS A 126 -12.68 -1.37 -1.76
CA LYS A 126 -11.32 -0.84 -1.63
C LYS A 126 -11.29 0.56 -1.04
N ILE A 127 -12.23 1.42 -1.40
CA ILE A 127 -12.32 2.79 -0.90
C ILE A 127 -12.79 2.80 0.56
N LEU A 128 -13.85 2.05 0.89
CA LEU A 128 -14.53 2.12 2.17
C LEU A 128 -13.92 1.23 3.27
N TYR A 129 -13.19 0.19 2.88
CA TYR A 129 -12.49 -0.75 3.76
C TYR A 129 -11.05 -0.96 3.28
N PRO A 130 -10.20 0.08 3.32
CA PRO A 130 -8.88 0.07 2.69
C PRO A 130 -7.84 -0.81 3.39
N THR A 131 -8.16 -1.35 4.55
CA THR A 131 -7.26 -2.17 5.38
C THR A 131 -7.47 -3.68 5.21
N LEU A 132 -8.45 -4.11 4.42
CA LEU A 132 -8.73 -5.53 4.20
C LEU A 132 -7.62 -6.21 3.38
N ASP A 133 -7.25 -7.43 3.76
CA ASP A 133 -6.22 -8.22 3.08
C ASP A 133 -6.67 -8.75 1.71
N SER A 134 -7.97 -8.97 1.53
CA SER A 134 -8.56 -9.51 0.31
C SER A 134 -9.89 -8.83 -0.03
N TYR A 135 -10.09 -8.65 -1.33
CA TYR A 135 -11.34 -8.08 -1.89
C TYR A 135 -12.09 -9.10 -2.75
N ARG A 136 -11.86 -10.39 -2.55
CA ARG A 136 -12.62 -11.46 -3.20
C ARG A 136 -13.98 -11.62 -2.52
N LEU A 137 -15.04 -11.83 -3.28
CA LEU A 137 -16.40 -11.97 -2.73
C LEU A 137 -16.48 -13.03 -1.62
N SER A 138 -15.82 -14.19 -1.82
CA SER A 138 -15.79 -15.25 -0.81
C SER A 138 -15.12 -14.87 0.51
N ASP A 139 -14.10 -14.01 0.48
CA ASP A 139 -13.42 -13.52 1.68
C ASP A 139 -14.24 -12.41 2.35
N LEU A 140 -14.83 -11.52 1.55
CA LEU A 140 -15.74 -10.47 2.01
C LEU A 140 -17.00 -11.06 2.62
N SER A 141 -17.57 -12.13 2.04
CA SER A 141 -18.74 -12.82 2.58
C SER A 141 -18.47 -13.38 3.97
N ARG A 142 -17.27 -13.91 4.18
CA ARG A 142 -16.83 -14.39 5.51
C ARG A 142 -16.62 -13.24 6.50
N HIS A 143 -16.01 -12.14 6.04
CA HIS A 143 -15.69 -10.98 6.86
C HIS A 143 -16.95 -10.24 7.34
N PHE A 144 -17.94 -10.07 6.45
CA PHE A 144 -19.19 -9.35 6.70
C PHE A 144 -20.36 -10.28 7.08
N GLU A 145 -20.12 -11.58 7.24
CA GLU A 145 -21.14 -12.59 7.56
C GLU A 145 -22.33 -12.58 6.58
N LEU A 146 -22.03 -12.40 5.27
CA LEU A 146 -23.05 -12.34 4.22
C LEU A 146 -23.64 -13.74 3.97
N THR A 147 -24.89 -13.77 3.47
CA THR A 147 -25.56 -15.00 3.07
C THR A 147 -24.97 -15.53 1.76
N HIS A 148 -23.94 -16.37 1.86
CA HIS A 148 -23.22 -16.92 0.72
C HIS A 148 -23.10 -18.44 0.88
N LEU A 149 -24.16 -19.16 0.50
CA LEU A 149 -24.28 -20.61 0.72
C LEU A 149 -23.46 -21.44 -0.27
N ASN A 150 -23.44 -21.03 -1.55
CA ASN A 150 -22.72 -21.72 -2.62
C ASN A 150 -21.82 -20.72 -3.35
N ILE A 151 -20.51 -20.93 -3.28
CA ILE A 151 -19.52 -20.14 -4.02
C ILE A 151 -19.58 -20.57 -5.49
N HIS A 152 -19.54 -19.61 -6.42
CA HIS A 152 -19.68 -19.83 -7.88
C HIS A 152 -21.07 -20.34 -8.30
N ASP A 153 -22.10 -19.84 -7.64
CA ASP A 153 -23.49 -19.91 -8.08
C ASP A 153 -23.97 -18.47 -8.34
N ALA A 154 -24.26 -18.12 -9.58
CA ALA A 154 -24.55 -16.73 -9.95
C ALA A 154 -25.65 -16.09 -9.11
N ALA A 155 -26.70 -16.83 -8.75
CA ALA A 155 -27.77 -16.32 -7.89
C ALA A 155 -27.27 -16.05 -6.45
N GLY A 156 -26.45 -16.96 -5.90
CA GLY A 156 -25.82 -16.80 -4.60
C GLY A 156 -24.83 -15.64 -4.56
N ASP A 157 -23.99 -15.50 -5.60
CA ASP A 157 -22.99 -14.45 -5.72
C ASP A 157 -23.64 -13.07 -5.93
N ALA A 158 -24.72 -12.97 -6.74
CA ALA A 158 -25.53 -11.76 -6.88
C ALA A 158 -26.18 -11.34 -5.56
N ARG A 159 -26.73 -12.29 -4.78
CA ARG A 159 -27.30 -12.02 -3.47
C ARG A 159 -26.24 -11.55 -2.47
N ALA A 160 -25.12 -12.24 -2.37
CA ALA A 160 -24.01 -11.84 -1.48
C ALA A 160 -23.48 -10.44 -1.85
N THR A 161 -23.37 -10.14 -3.15
CA THR A 161 -22.97 -8.83 -3.65
C THR A 161 -24.01 -7.75 -3.33
N ALA A 162 -25.31 -8.08 -3.34
CA ALA A 162 -26.38 -7.18 -2.93
C ALA A 162 -26.32 -6.85 -1.42
N GLU A 163 -26.11 -7.85 -0.58
CA GLU A 163 -25.90 -7.65 0.86
C GLU A 163 -24.63 -6.82 1.12
N LEU A 164 -23.53 -7.08 0.38
CA LEU A 164 -22.31 -6.27 0.43
C LEU A 164 -22.59 -4.81 0.05
N LEU A 165 -23.34 -4.56 -1.01
CA LEU A 165 -23.70 -3.20 -1.43
C LEU A 165 -24.43 -2.44 -0.30
N LEU A 166 -25.33 -3.09 0.43
CA LEU A 166 -26.01 -2.50 1.59
C LEU A 166 -25.05 -2.16 2.71
N GLN A 167 -24.11 -3.03 3.05
CA GLN A 167 -23.05 -2.77 4.02
C GLN A 167 -22.16 -1.59 3.61
N LEU A 168 -21.74 -1.55 2.34
CA LEU A 168 -20.94 -0.44 1.79
C LEU A 168 -21.69 0.89 1.88
N LYS A 169 -23.00 0.89 1.60
CA LYS A 169 -23.84 2.07 1.69
C LYS A 169 -23.97 2.55 3.16
N GLU A 170 -24.19 1.66 4.09
CA GLU A 170 -24.24 1.98 5.52
C GLU A 170 -22.92 2.58 5.99
N LYS A 171 -21.80 1.96 5.64
CA LYS A 171 -20.44 2.46 5.92
C LYS A 171 -20.23 3.86 5.36
N ALA A 172 -20.56 4.09 4.08
CA ALA A 172 -20.37 5.39 3.43
C ALA A 172 -21.22 6.49 4.12
N VAL A 173 -22.47 6.22 4.44
CA VAL A 173 -23.37 7.18 5.11
C VAL A 173 -22.92 7.49 6.54
N SER A 174 -22.24 6.56 7.22
CA SER A 174 -21.69 6.77 8.57
C SER A 174 -20.42 7.61 8.60
N LEU A 175 -19.75 7.85 7.46
CA LEU A 175 -18.55 8.65 7.38
C LEU A 175 -18.83 10.13 7.73
N PRO A 176 -17.83 10.85 8.28
CA PRO A 176 -17.93 12.29 8.45
C PRO A 176 -18.27 12.99 7.13
N LEU A 177 -19.18 13.99 7.21
CA LEU A 177 -19.68 14.69 6.00
C LEU A 177 -18.54 15.24 5.13
N VAL A 178 -17.50 15.80 5.75
CA VAL A 178 -16.33 16.35 5.04
C VAL A 178 -15.57 15.26 4.27
N THR A 179 -15.47 14.05 4.80
CA THR A 179 -14.89 12.89 4.11
C THR A 179 -15.74 12.52 2.92
N LEU A 180 -17.04 12.37 3.12
CA LEU A 180 -17.97 11.96 2.07
C LEU A 180 -18.04 12.99 0.92
N GLU A 181 -17.92 14.30 1.22
CA GLU A 181 -17.82 15.36 0.21
C GLU A 181 -16.56 15.21 -0.65
N LYS A 182 -15.40 14.87 -0.04
CA LYS A 182 -14.16 14.59 -0.78
C LYS A 182 -14.27 13.32 -1.64
N LEU A 183 -14.89 12.27 -1.13
CA LEU A 183 -15.14 11.04 -1.89
C LEU A 183 -16.03 11.33 -3.09
N ASN A 184 -17.12 12.08 -2.91
CA ASN A 184 -18.00 12.47 -4.02
C ASN A 184 -17.28 13.34 -5.07
N GLN A 185 -16.40 14.25 -4.65
CA GLN A 185 -15.61 15.07 -5.57
C GLN A 185 -14.65 14.21 -6.43
N LEU A 186 -13.99 13.21 -5.84
CA LEU A 186 -13.02 12.34 -6.53
C LEU A 186 -13.67 11.21 -7.32
N SER A 187 -14.89 10.84 -7.03
CA SER A 187 -15.53 9.63 -7.59
C SER A 187 -15.66 9.63 -9.10
N ASN A 188 -15.75 10.81 -9.74
CA ASN A 188 -15.74 10.93 -11.20
C ASN A 188 -14.34 10.75 -11.84
N GLN A 189 -13.29 10.68 -11.02
CA GLN A 189 -11.90 10.61 -11.48
C GLN A 189 -11.32 9.20 -11.38
N THR A 190 -12.05 8.25 -10.79
CA THR A 190 -11.66 6.84 -10.69
C THR A 190 -11.82 6.10 -12.03
N GLN A 191 -11.33 4.87 -12.12
CA GLN A 191 -11.45 4.05 -13.33
C GLN A 191 -12.86 3.55 -13.60
N ARG A 192 -13.66 3.39 -12.55
CA ARG A 192 -15.05 2.94 -12.60
C ARG A 192 -15.96 4.10 -12.20
N ASN A 193 -17.13 4.17 -12.82
CA ASN A 193 -18.06 5.26 -12.53
C ASN A 193 -18.92 4.95 -11.29
N ASN A 194 -18.35 5.15 -10.10
CA ASN A 194 -19.05 5.01 -8.82
C ASN A 194 -19.58 6.36 -8.27
N ALA A 195 -19.60 7.42 -9.09
CA ALA A 195 -20.00 8.76 -8.67
C ALA A 195 -21.44 8.82 -8.14
N ASP A 196 -22.35 8.13 -8.79
CA ASP A 196 -23.76 8.08 -8.38
C ASP A 196 -23.93 7.48 -6.98
N PHE A 197 -23.08 6.51 -6.60
CA PHE A 197 -23.09 5.92 -5.26
C PHE A 197 -22.72 6.95 -4.19
N PHE A 198 -21.62 7.69 -4.39
CA PHE A 198 -21.18 8.68 -3.41
C PHE A 198 -22.10 9.91 -3.35
N ALA A 199 -22.66 10.32 -4.49
CA ALA A 199 -23.68 11.38 -4.53
C ALA A 199 -24.93 11.01 -3.72
N MET A 200 -25.44 9.78 -3.90
CA MET A 200 -26.57 9.24 -3.13
C MET A 200 -26.27 9.20 -1.64
N CYS A 201 -25.11 8.65 -1.26
CA CYS A 201 -24.71 8.55 0.15
C CYS A 201 -24.55 9.93 0.80
N LEU A 202 -24.01 10.90 0.07
CA LEU A 202 -23.85 12.28 0.51
C LEU A 202 -25.22 12.96 0.78
N GLU A 203 -26.19 12.76 -0.11
CA GLU A 203 -27.56 13.27 0.06
C GLU A 203 -28.20 12.67 1.31
N MET A 204 -28.07 11.34 1.48
CA MET A 204 -28.61 10.64 2.64
C MET A 204 -27.96 11.10 3.96
N SER A 205 -26.64 11.26 3.98
CA SER A 205 -25.92 11.72 5.17
C SER A 205 -26.32 13.14 5.57
N ARG A 206 -26.52 14.04 4.57
CA ARG A 206 -27.00 15.42 4.82
C ARG A 206 -28.40 15.46 5.39
N GLU A 207 -29.28 14.52 5.03
CA GLU A 207 -30.63 14.44 5.58
C GLU A 207 -30.64 13.87 7.00
N GLN A 208 -29.83 12.84 7.28
CA GLN A 208 -29.75 12.22 8.59
C GLN A 208 -29.19 13.16 9.66
N ARG A 209 -28.30 14.11 9.28
CA ARG A 209 -27.65 15.08 10.18
C ARG A 209 -27.07 14.41 11.45
N ALA A 210 -26.46 13.24 11.26
CA ALA A 210 -25.82 12.53 12.36
C ALA A 210 -24.73 13.41 13.00
N PRO A 211 -24.60 13.46 14.33
CA PRO A 211 -23.52 14.16 14.99
C PRO A 211 -22.18 13.52 14.65
N LEU A 212 -21.13 14.33 14.58
CA LEU A 212 -19.78 13.82 14.41
C LEU A 212 -19.41 12.93 15.59
N SER A 213 -18.81 11.76 15.32
CA SER A 213 -18.30 10.88 16.37
C SER A 213 -17.32 11.65 17.28
N PRO A 214 -17.40 11.47 18.62
CA PRO A 214 -16.49 12.12 19.56
C PRO A 214 -15.02 11.75 19.31
N ASP A 215 -14.75 10.61 18.66
CA ASP A 215 -13.42 10.12 18.34
C ASP A 215 -12.84 10.75 17.07
N ILE A 216 -13.61 11.55 16.34
CA ILE A 216 -13.17 12.23 15.14
C ILE A 216 -12.88 13.70 15.43
N HIS A 217 -11.82 14.20 14.82
CA HIS A 217 -11.48 15.62 14.77
C HIS A 217 -11.45 16.10 13.32
N ILE A 218 -11.95 17.29 13.08
CA ILE A 218 -11.86 17.92 11.75
C ILE A 218 -10.81 19.01 11.81
N ALA A 219 -9.74 18.87 11.03
CA ALA A 219 -8.69 19.86 10.88
C ALA A 219 -8.42 20.12 9.40
N ASN A 220 -8.46 21.39 9.00
CA ASN A 220 -8.17 21.84 7.62
C ASN A 220 -8.94 21.05 6.53
N GLY A 221 -10.20 20.73 6.79
CA GLY A 221 -11.03 19.99 5.84
C GLY A 221 -10.72 18.49 5.74
N LEU A 222 -9.97 17.92 6.70
CA LEU A 222 -9.74 16.49 6.86
C LEU A 222 -10.42 16.01 8.16
N ALA A 223 -11.17 14.93 8.09
CA ALA A 223 -11.64 14.23 9.26
C ALA A 223 -10.61 13.15 9.64
N VAL A 224 -10.11 13.22 10.86
CA VAL A 224 -9.03 12.37 11.36
C VAL A 224 -9.44 11.79 12.71
N ARG A 225 -9.17 10.51 12.93
CA ARG A 225 -9.38 9.87 14.22
C ARG A 225 -8.47 10.51 15.28
N LYS A 226 -9.03 10.80 16.44
CA LYS A 226 -8.26 11.26 17.59
C LYS A 226 -7.35 10.15 18.06
N VAL A 227 -6.08 10.47 18.19
CA VAL A 227 -5.12 9.54 18.75
C VAL A 227 -5.26 9.54 20.27
N THR A 228 -5.56 8.39 20.85
CA THR A 228 -5.65 8.24 22.30
C THR A 228 -4.26 8.32 22.93
N SER A 229 -4.07 9.20 23.90
CA SER A 229 -2.86 9.20 24.72
C SER A 229 -2.83 7.94 25.59
N LEU A 230 -1.64 7.36 25.78
CA LEU A 230 -1.44 6.27 26.75
C LEU A 230 -1.72 6.80 28.18
N ASN A 231 -2.99 6.76 28.59
CA ASN A 231 -3.38 7.14 29.97
C ASN A 231 -3.26 5.99 30.95
N GLU A 232 -2.94 4.78 30.51
CA GLU A 232 -2.81 3.61 31.37
C GLU A 232 -1.35 3.49 31.84
N GLN A 233 -1.12 3.95 33.05
CA GLN A 233 0.19 3.76 33.70
C GLN A 233 0.36 2.29 34.08
N THR A 234 1.53 1.73 33.79
CA THR A 234 1.89 0.37 34.24
C THR A 234 1.85 0.32 35.77
N ASP A 235 1.09 -0.63 36.32
CA ASP A 235 1.12 -0.90 37.77
C ASP A 235 2.38 -1.70 38.12
N TYR A 236 3.44 -0.97 38.42
CA TYR A 236 4.72 -1.58 38.76
C TYR A 236 4.67 -2.41 40.06
N ARG A 237 3.76 -2.11 41.00
CA ARG A 237 3.61 -2.91 42.22
C ARG A 237 3.00 -4.28 41.96
N ALA A 238 1.99 -4.35 41.11
CA ALA A 238 1.44 -5.63 40.67
C ALA A 238 2.48 -6.49 39.95
N LYS A 239 3.34 -5.87 39.11
CA LYS A 239 4.41 -6.51 38.38
C LYS A 239 5.48 -7.13 39.29
N GLU A 240 5.88 -6.47 40.39
CA GLU A 240 6.86 -6.96 41.36
C GLU A 240 6.43 -8.27 42.07
N MET A 241 5.14 -8.61 42.00
CA MET A 241 4.61 -9.86 42.60
C MET A 241 4.79 -11.09 41.71
N TYR A 242 5.34 -10.91 40.49
CA TYR A 242 5.51 -11.96 39.50
C TYR A 242 7.00 -12.26 39.24
N ASN A 243 7.30 -13.53 39.05
CA ASN A 243 8.50 -14.02 38.36
C ASN A 243 8.07 -14.59 37.00
N THR A 244 9.03 -14.93 36.16
CA THR A 244 8.77 -15.42 34.80
C THR A 244 7.89 -16.68 34.78
N GLU A 245 8.15 -17.63 35.67
CA GLU A 245 7.38 -18.90 35.73
C GLU A 245 5.92 -18.66 36.10
N LYS A 246 5.66 -17.88 37.16
CA LYS A 246 4.30 -17.56 37.60
C LYS A 246 3.54 -16.79 36.52
N LEU A 247 4.18 -15.78 35.90
CA LEU A 247 3.54 -14.99 34.84
C LEU A 247 3.21 -15.87 33.63
N TRP A 248 4.12 -16.79 33.26
CA TRP A 248 3.90 -17.71 32.15
C TRP A 248 2.73 -18.68 32.45
N GLN A 249 2.65 -19.22 33.64
CA GLN A 249 1.53 -20.08 34.06
C GLN A 249 0.18 -19.34 33.98
N ASP A 250 0.11 -18.09 34.44
CA ASP A 250 -1.08 -17.27 34.35
C ASP A 250 -1.46 -16.97 32.89
N ILE A 251 -0.51 -16.65 32.02
CA ILE A 251 -0.74 -16.44 30.57
C ILE A 251 -1.32 -17.70 29.93
N VAL A 252 -0.71 -18.85 30.14
CA VAL A 252 -1.18 -20.14 29.57
C VAL A 252 -2.58 -20.50 30.08
N SER A 253 -2.86 -20.25 31.35
CA SER A 253 -4.16 -20.56 31.96
C SER A 253 -5.30 -19.67 31.45
N ASN A 254 -5.00 -18.44 31.08
CA ASN A 254 -5.99 -17.40 30.70
C ASN A 254 -6.04 -17.11 29.20
N SER A 255 -5.30 -17.85 28.38
CA SER A 255 -5.23 -17.62 26.94
C SER A 255 -5.26 -18.93 26.14
N SER A 256 -5.26 -18.79 24.80
CA SER A 256 -5.11 -19.92 23.87
C SER A 256 -3.64 -20.33 23.63
N PHE A 257 -2.68 -19.70 24.30
CA PHE A 257 -1.27 -20.05 24.17
C PHE A 257 -0.98 -21.40 24.81
N GLN A 258 -0.20 -22.22 24.11
CA GLN A 258 0.21 -23.55 24.61
C GLN A 258 1.70 -23.52 24.94
N SER A 259 2.04 -24.06 26.10
CA SER A 259 3.44 -24.25 26.48
C SER A 259 4.09 -25.33 25.61
N ARG A 260 5.34 -25.10 25.22
CA ARG A 260 6.15 -26.02 24.41
C ARG A 260 7.33 -26.53 25.24
N GLU A 261 7.79 -27.75 24.92
CA GLU A 261 8.95 -28.34 25.59
C GLU A 261 10.18 -27.44 25.45
N GLY A 262 10.94 -27.26 26.53
CA GLY A 262 12.12 -26.39 26.60
C GLY A 262 11.87 -24.89 26.63
N GLN A 263 10.63 -24.43 26.38
CA GLN A 263 10.31 -23.00 26.35
C GLN A 263 10.48 -22.33 27.73
N SER A 264 10.06 -23.01 28.80
CA SER A 264 10.23 -22.53 30.17
C SER A 264 11.71 -22.47 30.60
N ASP A 265 12.53 -23.42 30.14
CA ASP A 265 13.98 -23.41 30.41
C ASP A 265 14.64 -22.20 29.73
N MET A 266 14.26 -21.92 28.50
CA MET A 266 14.76 -20.74 27.77
C MET A 266 14.35 -19.44 28.50
N MET A 267 13.11 -19.34 28.95
CA MET A 267 12.65 -18.19 29.74
C MET A 267 13.48 -17.99 31.00
N THR A 268 13.74 -19.06 31.73
CA THR A 268 14.55 -19.04 32.97
C THR A 268 15.99 -18.61 32.71
N GLN A 269 16.61 -19.10 31.63
CA GLN A 269 17.96 -18.69 31.25
C GLN A 269 18.01 -17.20 30.88
N ILE A 270 17.02 -16.69 30.13
CA ILE A 270 16.93 -15.27 29.81
C ILE A 270 16.75 -14.44 31.08
N GLU A 271 15.87 -14.86 32.00
CA GLU A 271 15.67 -14.15 33.27
C GLU A 271 16.94 -14.10 34.11
N MET A 272 17.68 -15.22 34.20
CA MET A 272 18.97 -15.29 34.90
C MET A 272 20.00 -14.32 34.29
N PHE A 273 20.10 -14.30 32.96
CA PHE A 273 20.96 -13.35 32.25
C PHE A 273 20.57 -11.91 32.51
N LEU A 274 19.30 -11.56 32.39
CA LEU A 274 18.79 -10.19 32.60
C LEU A 274 19.01 -9.69 34.05
N ASN A 275 19.12 -10.59 35.00
CA ASN A 275 19.40 -10.28 36.41
C ASN A 275 20.91 -10.27 36.72
N ASN A 276 21.76 -10.83 35.86
CA ASN A 276 23.22 -10.84 36.03
C ASN A 276 23.83 -9.55 35.46
N LYS A 277 24.47 -8.77 36.31
CA LYS A 277 25.10 -7.49 35.92
C LYS A 277 26.50 -7.65 35.32
N ASP A 278 27.09 -8.83 35.45
CA ASP A 278 28.47 -9.08 35.02
C ASP A 278 28.54 -9.53 33.56
N GLU A 279 27.40 -9.96 32.97
CA GLU A 279 27.31 -10.40 31.59
C GLU A 279 26.67 -9.31 30.71
N SER A 280 27.36 -8.98 29.59
CA SER A 280 26.92 -7.94 28.67
C SER A 280 26.18 -8.45 27.44
N ALA A 281 26.32 -9.75 27.10
CA ALA A 281 25.70 -10.37 25.95
C ALA A 281 25.38 -11.86 26.21
N PHE A 282 24.24 -12.30 25.68
CA PHE A 282 23.79 -13.69 25.75
C PHE A 282 23.22 -14.11 24.40
N ALA A 283 23.67 -15.22 23.85
CA ALA A 283 23.19 -15.77 22.58
C ALA A 283 22.49 -17.10 22.80
N ILE A 284 21.30 -17.26 22.20
CA ILE A 284 20.51 -18.48 22.27
C ILE A 284 20.19 -18.96 20.86
N GLU A 285 20.43 -20.22 20.59
CA GLU A 285 19.98 -20.90 19.38
C GLU A 285 18.85 -21.86 19.70
N ALA A 286 17.73 -21.75 18.99
CA ALA A 286 16.58 -22.63 19.14
C ALA A 286 15.90 -22.87 17.78
N PRO A 287 15.37 -24.08 17.51
CA PRO A 287 14.76 -24.44 16.24
C PRO A 287 13.49 -23.63 15.94
N ALA A 288 13.06 -23.63 14.67
CA ALA A 288 11.78 -23.07 14.28
C ALA A 288 10.62 -23.79 15.02
N GLY A 289 9.58 -23.03 15.39
CA GLY A 289 8.44 -23.60 16.11
C GLY A 289 8.64 -23.81 17.62
N PHE A 290 9.81 -23.53 18.16
CA PHE A 290 10.11 -23.66 19.60
C PHE A 290 9.30 -22.71 20.51
N GLY A 291 8.80 -21.60 19.96
CA GLY A 291 8.10 -20.57 20.74
C GLY A 291 9.04 -19.46 21.27
N LYS A 292 10.14 -19.21 20.56
CA LYS A 292 11.16 -18.19 20.90
C LYS A 292 10.56 -16.84 21.28
N THR A 293 9.57 -16.36 20.51
CA THR A 293 8.96 -15.04 20.70
C THR A 293 8.40 -14.87 22.11
N LEU A 294 7.57 -15.79 22.58
CA LEU A 294 7.04 -15.75 23.95
C LEU A 294 8.14 -15.98 24.99
N ALA A 295 9.12 -16.84 24.68
CA ALA A 295 10.21 -17.16 25.58
C ALA A 295 11.11 -15.93 25.91
N TYR A 296 11.27 -14.97 24.99
CA TYR A 296 11.98 -13.74 25.32
C TYR A 296 11.05 -12.58 25.71
N VAL A 297 9.80 -12.56 25.25
CA VAL A 297 8.84 -11.48 25.56
C VAL A 297 8.43 -11.51 27.03
N VAL A 298 8.16 -12.68 27.59
CA VAL A 298 7.70 -12.78 28.99
C VAL A 298 8.73 -12.26 29.99
N PRO A 299 10.02 -12.69 29.98
CA PRO A 299 11.06 -12.07 30.83
C PRO A 299 11.27 -10.60 30.53
N ALA A 300 11.20 -10.18 29.24
CA ALA A 300 11.31 -8.79 28.83
C ALA A 300 10.23 -7.91 29.46
N ILE A 301 8.98 -8.37 29.49
CA ILE A 301 7.88 -7.68 30.15
C ILE A 301 8.19 -7.45 31.63
N LEU A 302 8.70 -8.44 32.34
CA LEU A 302 9.06 -8.31 33.76
C LEU A 302 10.26 -7.39 34.00
N ARG A 303 11.21 -7.35 33.06
CA ARG A 303 12.41 -6.50 33.15
C ARG A 303 12.14 -5.04 32.84
N ALA A 304 11.25 -4.77 31.87
CA ALA A 304 11.02 -3.45 31.31
C ALA A 304 10.35 -2.51 32.32
N ASP A 305 10.93 -1.32 32.53
CA ASP A 305 10.36 -0.21 33.29
C ASP A 305 10.78 1.12 32.65
N PRO A 306 10.29 2.30 33.08
CA PRO A 306 10.68 3.58 32.48
C PRO A 306 12.19 3.90 32.52
N LYS A 307 12.92 3.32 33.48
CA LYS A 307 14.36 3.50 33.64
C LYS A 307 15.17 2.40 32.96
N ASN A 308 14.57 1.23 32.76
CA ASN A 308 15.19 0.06 32.13
C ASN A 308 14.35 -0.36 30.93
N LYS A 309 14.50 0.37 29.82
CA LYS A 309 13.74 0.08 28.60
C LYS A 309 14.26 -1.19 27.92
N VAL A 310 13.33 -1.96 27.39
CA VAL A 310 13.64 -3.13 26.56
C VAL A 310 13.31 -2.82 25.12
N ILE A 311 14.28 -3.01 24.22
CA ILE A 311 14.12 -2.92 22.78
C ILE A 311 14.08 -4.33 22.22
N ILE A 312 13.07 -4.64 21.41
CA ILE A 312 12.97 -5.90 20.70
C ILE A 312 13.04 -5.60 19.19
N ALA A 313 14.11 -6.08 18.55
CA ALA A 313 14.36 -5.88 17.13
C ALA A 313 14.15 -7.18 16.35
N THR A 314 13.25 -7.15 15.38
CA THR A 314 12.93 -8.26 14.47
C THR A 314 13.59 -8.09 13.11
N SER A 315 13.72 -9.15 12.33
CA SER A 315 14.45 -9.07 11.06
C SER A 315 13.66 -8.44 9.91
N THR A 316 12.33 -8.39 10.00
CA THR A 316 11.44 -7.86 8.93
C THR A 316 10.27 -7.07 9.52
N LEU A 317 9.64 -6.22 8.69
CA LEU A 317 8.42 -5.49 9.06
C LEU A 317 7.27 -6.45 9.41
N LEU A 318 7.11 -7.54 8.66
CA LEU A 318 6.07 -8.55 8.94
C LEU A 318 6.23 -9.17 10.33
N LEU A 319 7.46 -9.52 10.74
CA LEU A 319 7.72 -10.05 12.07
C LEU A 319 7.52 -8.98 13.16
N GLN A 320 7.78 -7.73 12.85
CA GLN A 320 7.50 -6.59 13.73
C GLN A 320 5.98 -6.46 13.98
N GLU A 321 5.16 -6.51 12.94
CA GLU A 321 3.68 -6.49 13.03
C GLU A 321 3.13 -7.72 13.78
N GLN A 322 3.71 -8.91 13.54
CA GLN A 322 3.34 -10.11 14.28
C GLN A 322 3.67 -9.98 15.78
N LEU A 323 4.82 -9.40 16.11
CA LEU A 323 5.21 -9.16 17.51
C LEU A 323 4.27 -8.15 18.19
N GLU A 324 3.87 -7.10 17.48
CA GLU A 324 2.89 -6.13 17.97
C GLU A 324 1.53 -6.79 18.23
N THR A 325 1.09 -7.67 17.34
CA THR A 325 -0.12 -8.48 17.52
C THR A 325 -0.01 -9.37 18.75
N VAL A 326 1.12 -10.03 18.96
CA VAL A 326 1.39 -10.85 20.15
C VAL A 326 1.35 -10.01 21.41
N MET A 327 1.99 -8.84 21.44
CA MET A 327 1.97 -7.93 22.58
C MET A 327 0.56 -7.43 22.93
N THR A 328 -0.21 -7.07 21.91
CA THR A 328 -1.63 -6.67 22.07
C THR A 328 -2.48 -7.82 22.60
N GLY A 329 -2.24 -9.02 22.14
CA GLY A 329 -2.90 -10.23 22.64
C GLY A 329 -2.55 -10.53 24.10
N LEU A 330 -1.27 -10.44 24.44
CA LEU A 330 -0.78 -10.64 25.80
C LEU A 330 -1.36 -9.58 26.77
N GLN A 331 -1.49 -8.33 26.34
CA GLN A 331 -2.05 -7.26 27.17
C GLN A 331 -3.44 -7.60 27.73
N LYS A 332 -4.24 -8.39 27.00
CA LYS A 332 -5.58 -8.83 27.42
C LYS A 332 -5.54 -9.90 28.52
N THR A 333 -4.44 -10.59 28.68
CA THR A 333 -4.26 -11.71 29.61
C THR A 333 -3.32 -11.38 30.77
N LEU A 334 -2.53 -10.30 30.64
CA LEU A 334 -1.65 -9.85 31.70
C LEU A 334 -2.43 -9.27 32.88
N PRO A 335 -2.00 -9.54 34.13
CA PRO A 335 -2.63 -8.99 35.33
C PRO A 335 -2.27 -7.52 35.59
N PHE A 336 -1.46 -6.91 34.73
CA PHE A 336 -1.02 -5.51 34.79
C PHE A 336 -0.82 -4.97 33.38
N HIS A 337 -0.93 -3.65 33.23
CA HIS A 337 -0.68 -2.98 31.94
C HIS A 337 0.82 -2.86 31.67
N VAL A 338 1.23 -3.07 30.41
CA VAL A 338 2.60 -2.88 29.92
C VAL A 338 2.60 -1.89 28.77
N ALA A 339 3.19 -0.73 28.99
CA ALA A 339 3.31 0.27 27.95
C ALA A 339 4.37 -0.16 26.90
N PHE A 340 3.93 -0.39 25.67
CA PHE A 340 4.81 -0.67 24.55
C PHE A 340 4.53 0.24 23.36
N ALA A 341 5.55 0.45 22.53
CA ALA A 341 5.43 1.23 21.29
C ALA A 341 6.28 0.63 20.18
N THR A 342 5.76 0.74 18.96
CA THR A 342 6.46 0.33 17.75
C THR A 342 7.18 1.53 17.14
N LEU A 343 8.49 1.39 16.89
CA LEU A 343 9.30 2.40 16.22
C LEU A 343 9.25 2.17 14.71
N SER A 344 8.71 3.14 14.00
CA SER A 344 8.60 3.13 12.54
C SER A 344 9.34 4.31 11.94
N SER A 345 9.90 4.11 10.74
CA SER A 345 10.50 5.19 9.97
C SER A 345 9.44 6.21 9.55
N ARG A 346 9.82 7.48 9.51
CA ARG A 346 8.97 8.58 8.98
C ARG A 346 8.39 8.27 7.60
N LYS A 347 9.13 7.53 6.77
CA LYS A 347 8.69 7.09 5.43
C LYS A 347 7.49 6.15 5.43
N HIS A 348 7.13 5.58 6.57
CA HIS A 348 5.97 4.71 6.72
C HIS A 348 4.76 5.42 7.34
N LEU A 349 4.93 6.68 7.74
CA LEU A 349 3.88 7.48 8.34
C LEU A 349 3.33 8.49 7.35
N ILE A 350 2.00 8.67 7.35
CA ILE A 350 1.35 9.66 6.51
C ILE A 350 1.50 11.06 7.10
N SER A 351 1.87 12.02 6.26
CA SER A 351 1.90 13.46 6.58
C SER A 351 0.55 14.09 6.23
N LEU A 352 -0.18 14.59 7.22
CA LEU A 352 -1.46 15.26 7.02
C LEU A 352 -1.29 16.57 6.23
N ASP A 353 -0.18 17.26 6.39
CA ASP A 353 0.15 18.47 5.65
C ASP A 353 0.30 18.18 4.14
N LYS A 354 0.94 17.07 3.77
CA LYS A 354 1.05 16.65 2.37
C LYS A 354 -0.28 16.19 1.79
N VAL A 355 -1.11 15.50 2.57
CA VAL A 355 -2.47 15.13 2.17
C VAL A 355 -3.31 16.38 1.89
N GLU A 356 -3.23 17.40 2.76
CA GLU A 356 -3.94 18.67 2.60
C GLU A 356 -3.49 19.45 1.36
N LYS A 357 -2.18 19.49 1.10
CA LYS A 357 -1.59 20.23 -0.03
C LYS A 357 -1.75 19.51 -1.38
N THR A 358 -2.17 18.26 -1.39
CA THR A 358 -2.35 17.51 -2.63
C THR A 358 -3.53 18.07 -3.41
N ASP A 359 -3.29 18.48 -4.65
CA ASP A 359 -4.37 18.90 -5.56
C ASP A 359 -5.16 17.68 -6.03
N ILE A 360 -6.29 17.44 -5.35
CA ILE A 360 -7.18 16.31 -5.67
C ILE A 360 -7.80 16.41 -7.06
N ALA A 361 -7.86 17.63 -7.66
CA ALA A 361 -8.42 17.81 -8.99
C ALA A 361 -7.52 17.24 -10.11
N GLU A 362 -6.24 17.07 -9.84
CA GLU A 362 -5.28 16.47 -10.79
C GLU A 362 -5.21 14.93 -10.74
N LEU A 363 -5.69 14.31 -9.66
CA LEU A 363 -5.63 12.85 -9.48
C LEU A 363 -6.56 12.13 -10.46
N ARG A 364 -6.11 10.99 -11.01
CA ARG A 364 -6.89 10.18 -11.94
C ARG A 364 -6.70 8.68 -11.69
N GLY A 365 -7.70 7.91 -12.02
CA GLY A 365 -7.66 6.45 -12.02
C GLY A 365 -7.27 5.88 -10.65
N THR A 366 -6.18 5.13 -10.60
CA THR A 366 -5.71 4.48 -9.37
C THR A 366 -5.29 5.49 -8.29
N GLU A 367 -4.73 6.65 -8.67
CA GLU A 367 -4.32 7.67 -7.70
C GLU A 367 -5.55 8.28 -7.00
N ALA A 368 -6.62 8.57 -7.76
CA ALA A 368 -7.88 9.04 -7.19
C ALA A 368 -8.47 8.01 -6.21
N LEU A 369 -8.48 6.72 -6.59
CA LEU A 369 -8.95 5.62 -5.73
C LEU A 369 -8.13 5.55 -4.43
N VAL A 370 -6.81 5.56 -4.53
CA VAL A 370 -5.93 5.51 -3.35
C VAL A 370 -6.16 6.72 -2.44
N MET A 371 -6.32 7.92 -2.98
CA MET A 371 -6.61 9.11 -2.17
C MET A 371 -7.98 9.02 -1.48
N MET A 372 -9.01 8.51 -2.16
CA MET A 372 -10.32 8.25 -1.53
C MET A 372 -10.19 7.27 -0.36
N SER A 373 -9.42 6.20 -0.56
CA SER A 373 -9.12 5.21 0.48
C SER A 373 -8.36 5.83 1.67
N VAL A 374 -7.41 6.72 1.40
CA VAL A 374 -6.69 7.48 2.44
C VAL A 374 -7.65 8.34 3.26
N PHE A 375 -8.60 9.05 2.63
CA PHE A 375 -9.57 9.87 3.37
C PHE A 375 -10.46 9.04 4.30
N VAL A 376 -10.85 7.83 3.89
CA VAL A 376 -11.60 6.91 4.76
C VAL A 376 -10.70 6.39 5.88
N TRP A 377 -9.51 5.92 5.55
CA TRP A 377 -8.55 5.37 6.50
C TRP A 377 -8.15 6.38 7.60
N LEU A 378 -8.01 7.66 7.28
CA LEU A 378 -7.73 8.71 8.26
C LEU A 378 -8.80 8.81 9.34
N THR A 379 -10.04 8.38 9.07
CA THR A 379 -11.11 8.34 10.07
C THR A 379 -11.03 7.12 11.00
N GLU A 380 -10.12 6.18 10.72
CA GLU A 380 -10.00 4.89 11.43
C GLU A 380 -8.64 4.68 12.07
N THR A 381 -7.57 5.16 11.43
CA THR A 381 -6.20 4.93 11.91
C THR A 381 -5.88 5.73 13.17
N GLU A 382 -5.22 5.06 14.12
CA GLU A 382 -4.63 5.70 15.30
C GLU A 382 -3.12 5.91 15.15
N THR A 383 -2.50 5.22 14.20
CA THR A 383 -1.03 5.22 14.05
C THR A 383 -0.57 6.07 12.87
N GLY A 384 -1.38 6.23 11.84
CA GLY A 384 -0.98 6.84 10.58
C GLY A 384 0.06 6.02 9.80
N ASN A 385 0.24 4.73 10.14
CA ASN A 385 1.21 3.87 9.48
C ASN A 385 0.62 3.29 8.20
N LEU A 386 1.25 3.59 7.06
CA LEU A 386 0.81 3.13 5.73
C LEU A 386 0.81 1.60 5.57
N SER A 387 1.47 0.84 6.47
CA SER A 387 1.39 -0.63 6.45
C SER A 387 0.00 -1.17 6.77
N GLU A 388 -0.85 -0.38 7.42
CA GLU A 388 -2.25 -0.72 7.69
C GLU A 388 -3.09 -0.82 6.40
N LEU A 389 -2.70 -0.08 5.35
CA LEU A 389 -3.38 -0.14 4.06
C LEU A 389 -3.07 -1.45 3.34
N SER A 390 -4.04 -1.99 2.64
CA SER A 390 -3.86 -3.23 1.87
C SER A 390 -2.74 -3.13 0.82
N ALA A 391 -2.16 -4.27 0.44
CA ALA A 391 -1.10 -4.32 -0.56
C ALA A 391 -1.52 -3.68 -1.90
N SER A 392 -2.81 -3.77 -2.27
CA SER A 392 -3.34 -3.19 -3.52
C SER A 392 -3.28 -1.66 -3.54
N HIS A 393 -3.39 -0.99 -2.38
CA HIS A 393 -3.28 0.46 -2.26
C HIS A 393 -1.83 0.94 -2.24
N ARG A 394 -0.91 0.11 -1.74
CA ARG A 394 0.53 0.41 -1.69
C ARG A 394 1.22 0.27 -3.04
N MET A 395 0.52 -0.21 -4.07
CA MET A 395 1.03 -0.26 -5.43
C MET A 395 0.87 1.12 -6.10
N GLY A 396 1.95 1.87 -6.22
CA GLY A 396 1.97 3.18 -6.88
C GLY A 396 2.87 4.17 -6.17
N THR A 397 3.01 5.35 -6.74
CA THR A 397 3.92 6.40 -6.23
C THR A 397 3.22 7.43 -5.34
N LEU A 398 1.88 7.49 -5.34
CA LEU A 398 1.14 8.50 -4.60
C LEU A 398 1.43 8.45 -3.10
N LEU A 399 1.34 7.26 -2.48
CA LEU A 399 1.57 7.12 -1.05
C LEU A 399 2.99 7.54 -0.65
N ASP A 400 4.00 7.29 -1.49
CA ASP A 400 5.37 7.73 -1.23
C ASP A 400 5.48 9.27 -1.17
N THR A 401 4.64 9.98 -1.94
CA THR A 401 4.60 11.46 -1.91
C THR A 401 3.89 12.03 -0.69
N LEU A 402 3.06 11.23 -0.03
CA LEU A 402 2.27 11.62 1.15
C LEU A 402 2.98 11.35 2.48
N THR A 403 4.18 10.77 2.47
CA THR A 403 4.96 10.48 3.68
C THR A 403 5.81 11.67 4.11
N TYR A 404 6.30 11.66 5.37
CA TYR A 404 7.23 12.66 5.86
C TYR A 404 8.57 12.62 5.13
N ASP A 405 9.13 13.78 4.78
CA ASP A 405 10.49 13.91 4.23
C ASP A 405 11.55 13.83 5.35
N PHE A 406 12.79 13.46 4.95
CA PHE A 406 13.90 13.32 5.89
C PHE A 406 14.35 14.65 6.51
N GLU A 407 14.22 15.76 5.78
CA GLU A 407 14.80 17.06 6.09
C GLU A 407 13.82 18.10 6.65
N GLU A 408 12.51 17.87 6.52
CA GLU A 408 11.52 18.80 7.04
C GLU A 408 11.40 18.67 8.56
N ASN A 409 12.18 19.49 9.28
CA ASN A 409 11.81 19.99 10.60
C ASN A 409 10.63 20.94 10.45
N ASP A 410 9.47 20.41 10.03
CA ASP A 410 8.30 21.24 9.80
C ASP A 410 7.75 21.68 11.14
N SER A 411 8.14 22.92 11.52
CA SER A 411 7.69 23.57 12.75
C SER A 411 6.17 23.79 12.77
N ARG A 412 5.49 23.68 11.61
CA ARG A 412 4.05 23.87 11.44
C ARG A 412 3.22 22.66 11.88
N ASP A 413 3.72 21.44 11.70
CA ASP A 413 3.04 20.24 12.21
C ASP A 413 3.08 20.15 13.74
N LYS A 414 4.06 20.78 14.39
CA LYS A 414 4.16 20.82 15.87
C LYS A 414 3.07 21.63 16.55
N GLU A 415 2.49 22.60 15.86
CA GLU A 415 1.36 23.40 16.35
C GLU A 415 0.00 22.68 16.12
N ARG A 416 -0.01 21.70 15.25
CA ARG A 416 -1.19 20.86 14.98
C ARG A 416 -1.14 19.65 15.90
N HIS A 417 -2.06 19.54 16.83
CA HIS A 417 -2.22 18.42 17.78
C HIS A 417 -2.42 17.02 17.13
N LEU A 418 -2.13 16.84 15.85
CA LEU A 418 -2.44 15.70 14.99
C LEU A 418 -1.24 15.19 14.18
N ASP A 419 0.00 15.48 14.59
CA ASP A 419 1.17 14.91 13.95
C ASP A 419 1.42 13.48 14.44
N TYR A 420 1.18 12.49 13.56
CA TYR A 420 1.42 11.08 13.85
C TYR A 420 2.87 10.81 14.28
N PHE A 421 3.85 11.45 13.65
CA PHE A 421 5.24 11.24 14.00
C PHE A 421 5.57 11.72 15.43
N THR A 422 5.15 12.92 15.78
CA THR A 422 5.31 13.45 17.15
C THR A 422 4.56 12.59 18.17
N HIS A 423 3.38 12.07 17.81
CA HIS A 423 2.64 11.14 18.66
C HIS A 423 3.41 9.83 18.86
N HIS A 424 3.95 9.22 17.79
CA HIS A 424 4.79 8.02 17.89
C HIS A 424 6.01 8.26 18.77
N GLN A 425 6.70 9.41 18.64
CA GLN A 425 7.83 9.76 19.50
C GLN A 425 7.42 9.89 20.98
N LYS A 426 6.27 10.52 21.26
CA LYS A 426 5.75 10.64 22.63
C LYS A 426 5.43 9.26 23.21
N LYS A 427 4.72 8.43 22.45
CA LYS A 427 4.39 7.05 22.82
C LYS A 427 5.65 6.23 23.11
N ALA A 428 6.70 6.37 22.29
CA ALA A 428 7.98 5.70 22.48
C ALA A 428 8.73 6.19 23.75
N LYS A 429 8.60 7.46 24.10
CA LYS A 429 9.18 8.00 25.34
C LYS A 429 8.50 7.43 26.59
N GLU A 430 7.18 7.26 26.54
CA GLU A 430 6.36 6.76 27.64
C GLU A 430 6.44 5.23 27.77
N ALA A 431 6.67 4.51 26.68
CA ALA A 431 6.73 3.05 26.63
C ALA A 431 7.95 2.50 27.38
N SER A 432 7.78 1.36 28.05
CA SER A 432 8.85 0.57 28.66
C SER A 432 9.42 -0.49 27.71
N ILE A 433 8.64 -0.92 26.72
CA ILE A 433 9.07 -1.83 25.65
C ILE A 433 8.97 -1.12 24.29
N LEU A 434 10.06 -1.14 23.54
CA LEU A 434 10.13 -0.61 22.18
C LEU A 434 10.31 -1.75 21.18
N ILE A 435 9.41 -1.84 20.21
CA ILE A 435 9.47 -2.83 19.14
C ILE A 435 10.01 -2.16 17.89
N THR A 436 10.95 -2.78 17.21
CA THR A 436 11.53 -2.25 15.98
C THR A 436 11.99 -3.38 15.05
N ASN A 437 12.56 -3.02 13.90
CA ASN A 437 13.22 -3.97 13.02
C ASN A 437 14.72 -3.68 12.87
N HIS A 438 15.48 -4.65 12.35
CA HIS A 438 16.92 -4.55 12.22
C HIS A 438 17.36 -3.34 11.37
N ALA A 439 16.61 -3.01 10.32
CA ALA A 439 16.93 -1.87 9.47
C ALA A 439 16.79 -0.55 10.25
N TYR A 440 15.66 -0.36 10.94
CA TYR A 440 15.47 0.83 11.78
C TYR A 440 16.49 0.90 12.90
N LEU A 441 16.74 -0.21 13.60
CA LEU A 441 17.77 -0.29 14.64
C LEU A 441 19.15 0.14 14.12
N SER A 442 19.54 -0.37 12.93
CA SER A 442 20.84 -0.05 12.32
C SER A 442 21.00 1.43 11.97
N HIS A 443 19.90 2.08 11.50
CA HIS A 443 19.93 3.48 11.09
C HIS A 443 19.80 4.47 12.25
N HIS A 444 19.06 4.11 13.31
CA HIS A 444 18.62 5.03 14.37
C HIS A 444 19.04 4.60 15.77
N PHE A 445 20.11 3.82 15.90
CA PHE A 445 20.53 3.30 17.21
C PHE A 445 20.86 4.41 18.21
N GLU A 446 21.52 5.47 17.77
CA GLU A 446 21.84 6.61 18.64
C GLU A 446 20.58 7.39 19.05
N ASP A 447 19.61 7.54 18.15
CA ASP A 447 18.32 8.15 18.47
C ASP A 447 17.53 7.31 19.49
N ILE A 448 17.60 5.98 19.36
CA ILE A 448 16.94 5.04 20.27
C ILE A 448 17.52 5.16 21.69
N LYS A 449 18.82 5.36 21.85
CA LYS A 449 19.46 5.61 23.15
C LYS A 449 18.89 6.83 23.85
N CYS A 450 18.45 7.84 23.10
CA CYS A 450 17.85 9.06 23.67
C CYS A 450 16.51 8.80 24.38
N TYR A 451 15.85 7.64 24.14
CA TYR A 451 14.63 7.28 24.88
C TYR A 451 14.90 6.80 26.32
N SER A 452 16.16 6.45 26.66
CA SER A 452 16.57 6.06 28.02
C SER A 452 17.92 6.72 28.41
N PRO A 453 17.98 8.06 28.51
CA PRO A 453 19.26 8.78 28.65
C PRO A 453 19.99 8.46 29.94
N ASP A 454 19.28 8.24 31.04
CA ASP A 454 19.83 7.99 32.39
C ASP A 454 19.62 6.54 32.86
N GLY A 455 19.12 5.67 32.00
CA GLY A 455 18.71 4.31 32.35
C GLY A 455 19.47 3.21 31.62
N ALA A 456 19.25 1.98 32.08
CA ALA A 456 19.75 0.80 31.39
C ALA A 456 18.90 0.51 30.16
N LEU A 457 19.53 0.05 29.07
CA LEU A 457 18.90 -0.37 27.85
C LEU A 457 19.18 -1.85 27.62
N THR A 458 18.13 -2.65 27.54
CA THR A 458 18.24 -4.07 27.17
C THR A 458 17.82 -4.22 25.71
N LEU A 459 18.70 -4.81 24.89
CA LEU A 459 18.42 -5.08 23.47
C LEU A 459 18.23 -6.57 23.23
N ILE A 460 17.08 -6.94 22.70
CA ILE A 460 16.77 -8.29 22.23
C ILE A 460 16.74 -8.25 20.71
N VAL A 461 17.57 -9.08 20.07
CA VAL A 461 17.65 -9.18 18.60
C VAL A 461 17.16 -10.55 18.17
N ASP A 462 15.95 -10.64 17.68
CA ASP A 462 15.38 -11.88 17.11
C ASP A 462 15.97 -12.13 15.72
N GLU A 463 16.27 -13.41 15.39
CA GLU A 463 16.97 -13.78 14.15
C GLU A 463 18.28 -12.99 13.93
N ALA A 464 19.10 -12.87 14.99
CA ALA A 464 20.30 -12.02 15.05
C ALA A 464 21.31 -12.28 13.92
N HIS A 465 21.33 -13.51 13.36
CA HIS A 465 22.18 -13.84 12.21
C HIS A 465 21.94 -12.97 10.97
N ARG A 466 20.74 -12.34 10.85
CA ARG A 466 20.40 -11.43 9.76
C ARG A 466 20.87 -10.00 9.97
N LEU A 467 21.15 -9.60 11.22
CA LEU A 467 21.52 -8.22 11.53
C LEU A 467 22.78 -7.77 10.79
N ALA A 468 23.79 -8.64 10.73
CA ALA A 468 25.04 -8.32 10.07
C ALA A 468 24.90 -8.02 8.57
N SER A 469 24.05 -8.79 7.86
CA SER A 469 23.77 -8.54 6.44
C SER A 469 23.00 -7.24 6.23
N ILE A 470 21.99 -6.97 7.08
CA ILE A 470 21.20 -5.72 7.03
C ILE A 470 22.07 -4.49 7.31
N TYR A 471 22.99 -4.60 8.29
CA TYR A 471 23.93 -3.51 8.57
C TYR A 471 24.88 -3.26 7.39
N LYS A 472 25.39 -4.31 6.74
CA LYS A 472 26.21 -4.17 5.54
C LYS A 472 25.43 -3.53 4.39
N ASP A 473 24.15 -3.89 4.23
CA ASP A 473 23.29 -3.30 3.19
C ASP A 473 23.03 -1.80 3.45
N LYS A 474 23.02 -1.35 4.71
CA LYS A 474 22.94 0.07 5.08
C LYS A 474 24.12 0.88 4.53
N GLU A 475 25.32 0.34 4.66
CA GLU A 475 26.55 0.98 4.18
C GLU A 475 26.71 0.90 2.65
N LYS A 476 25.82 0.14 1.98
CA LYS A 476 25.87 -0.06 0.54
C LYS A 476 25.28 1.13 -0.19
N VAL A 477 26.11 1.85 -0.91
CA VAL A 477 25.68 2.88 -1.84
C VAL A 477 25.38 2.22 -3.19
N SER A 478 24.18 2.44 -3.74
CA SER A 478 23.78 1.86 -5.02
C SER A 478 23.28 2.92 -5.99
N PHE A 479 23.75 2.83 -7.24
CA PHE A 479 23.28 3.67 -8.33
C PHE A 479 22.54 2.80 -9.37
N PRO A 480 21.20 2.78 -9.35
CA PRO A 480 20.40 1.96 -10.25
C PRO A 480 20.31 2.59 -11.64
N LEU A 481 21.32 2.35 -12.48
CA LEU A 481 21.56 2.99 -13.79
C LEU A 481 20.31 3.02 -14.68
N SER A 482 19.68 1.87 -14.89
CA SER A 482 18.47 1.76 -15.74
C SER A 482 17.26 2.51 -15.17
N ALA A 483 17.13 2.59 -13.85
CA ALA A 483 16.03 3.32 -13.20
C ALA A 483 16.26 4.84 -13.30
N VAL A 484 17.49 5.29 -13.08
CA VAL A 484 17.89 6.70 -13.25
C VAL A 484 17.67 7.14 -14.70
N LYS A 485 18.16 6.36 -15.67
CA LYS A 485 17.94 6.64 -17.10
C LYS A 485 16.47 6.78 -17.46
N ARG A 486 15.61 5.84 -17.00
CA ARG A 486 14.16 5.92 -17.24
C ARG A 486 13.52 7.15 -16.60
N LYS A 487 13.98 7.54 -15.41
CA LYS A 487 13.46 8.73 -14.72
C LYS A 487 13.80 10.00 -15.49
N VAL A 488 15.05 10.13 -15.95
CA VAL A 488 15.47 11.28 -16.78
C VAL A 488 14.69 11.31 -18.09
N LEU A 489 14.55 10.18 -18.79
CA LEU A 489 13.79 10.08 -20.03
C LEU A 489 12.31 10.45 -19.84
N LYS A 490 11.67 9.96 -18.78
CA LYS A 490 10.28 10.30 -18.47
C LYS A 490 10.12 11.81 -18.24
N PHE A 491 11.07 12.42 -17.54
CA PHE A 491 11.00 13.84 -17.26
C PHE A 491 11.36 14.70 -18.47
N SER A 492 12.28 14.28 -19.36
CA SER A 492 12.54 14.93 -20.66
C SER A 492 11.26 15.01 -21.51
N ASN A 493 10.43 13.96 -21.52
CA ASN A 493 9.12 14.02 -22.17
C ASN A 493 8.19 15.06 -21.52
N VAL A 494 8.16 15.17 -20.18
CA VAL A 494 7.37 16.21 -19.48
C VAL A 494 7.80 17.62 -19.88
N VAL A 495 9.11 17.86 -20.02
CA VAL A 495 9.65 19.16 -20.49
C VAL A 495 9.21 19.45 -21.93
N ARG A 496 9.27 18.44 -22.79
CA ARG A 496 8.84 18.54 -24.19
C ARG A 496 7.36 18.83 -24.31
N ASP A 497 6.52 18.08 -23.61
CA ASP A 497 5.07 18.27 -23.61
C ASP A 497 4.70 19.67 -23.11
N TYR A 498 5.39 20.16 -22.07
CA TYR A 498 5.19 21.52 -21.55
C TYR A 498 5.59 22.59 -22.58
N ARG A 499 6.73 22.43 -23.27
CA ARG A 499 7.15 23.33 -24.34
C ARG A 499 6.12 23.35 -25.49
N GLU A 500 5.68 22.18 -25.97
CA GLU A 500 4.69 22.08 -27.05
C GLU A 500 3.34 22.70 -26.67
N HIS A 501 2.92 22.53 -25.41
CA HIS A 501 1.72 23.18 -24.90
C HIS A 501 1.82 24.71 -24.94
N LEU A 502 2.96 25.26 -24.58
CA LEU A 502 3.22 26.70 -24.64
C LEU A 502 3.29 27.23 -26.08
N GLU A 503 3.88 26.48 -27.00
CA GLU A 503 3.92 26.82 -28.44
C GLU A 503 2.53 26.91 -29.06
N GLN A 504 1.60 26.03 -28.65
CA GLN A 504 0.23 26.02 -29.15
C GLN A 504 -0.61 27.19 -28.58
N ASN A 505 -0.27 27.69 -27.40
CA ASN A 505 -1.01 28.75 -26.69
C ASN A 505 -0.43 30.15 -26.92
N ALA A 506 0.18 30.43 -28.04
CA ALA A 506 1.02 31.55 -28.48
C ALA A 506 0.54 32.99 -28.20
N LYS A 507 0.09 33.31 -26.97
CA LYS A 507 -0.21 34.70 -26.54
C LYS A 507 0.90 35.35 -25.70
N ILE A 508 1.97 34.63 -25.36
CA ILE A 508 3.05 35.11 -24.48
C ILE A 508 4.38 34.88 -25.20
N ALA A 509 5.25 35.92 -25.24
CA ALA A 509 6.63 35.79 -25.66
C ALA A 509 7.33 34.87 -24.63
N PHE A 510 7.53 33.60 -24.99
CA PHE A 510 8.04 32.58 -24.08
C PHE A 510 9.49 32.22 -24.44
N PRO A 511 10.37 31.95 -23.47
CA PRO A 511 11.75 31.56 -23.73
C PRO A 511 11.86 30.10 -24.22
N HIS A 512 11.39 29.83 -25.43
CA HIS A 512 11.54 28.52 -26.10
C HIS A 512 12.95 27.99 -26.05
N TYR A 513 13.92 28.90 -26.14
CA TYR A 513 15.33 28.56 -26.17
C TYR A 513 15.80 27.89 -24.88
N GLU A 514 15.36 28.32 -23.72
CA GLU A 514 15.79 27.75 -22.45
C GLU A 514 15.19 26.34 -22.20
N LEU A 515 13.96 26.09 -22.63
CA LEU A 515 13.39 24.74 -22.58
C LEU A 515 14.08 23.78 -23.56
N ILE A 516 14.44 24.24 -24.75
CA ILE A 516 15.22 23.46 -25.72
C ILE A 516 16.61 23.11 -25.14
N ASN A 517 17.26 24.07 -24.48
CA ASN A 517 18.55 23.83 -23.82
C ASN A 517 18.40 22.83 -22.67
N LEU A 518 17.31 22.89 -21.90
CA LEU A 518 17.02 21.95 -20.82
C LEU A 518 16.77 20.53 -21.38
N GLU A 519 15.98 20.40 -22.46
CA GLU A 519 15.79 19.13 -23.17
C GLU A 519 17.13 18.56 -23.66
N PHE A 520 17.95 19.41 -24.30
CA PHE A 520 19.26 18.99 -24.79
C PHE A 520 20.19 18.50 -23.66
N ALA A 521 20.25 19.22 -22.54
CA ALA A 521 21.04 18.81 -21.39
C ALA A 521 20.57 17.47 -20.81
N MET A 522 19.25 17.23 -20.74
CA MET A 522 18.69 15.94 -20.35
C MET A 522 19.06 14.82 -21.31
N ASP A 523 19.01 15.07 -22.62
CA ASP A 523 19.40 14.09 -23.64
C ASP A 523 20.88 13.72 -23.54
N GLN A 524 21.78 14.66 -23.18
CA GLN A 524 23.19 14.37 -22.93
C GLN A 524 23.38 13.43 -21.72
N VAL A 525 22.63 13.65 -20.65
CA VAL A 525 22.62 12.74 -19.47
C VAL A 525 22.13 11.36 -19.89
N ILE A 526 21.00 11.26 -20.61
CA ILE A 526 20.41 10.00 -21.09
C ILE A 526 21.40 9.24 -21.96
N HIS A 527 22.03 9.93 -22.91
CA HIS A 527 23.01 9.34 -23.82
C HIS A 527 24.22 8.78 -23.05
N THR A 528 24.76 9.55 -22.11
CA THR A 528 25.90 9.12 -21.29
C THR A 528 25.55 7.90 -20.44
N LEU A 529 24.35 7.86 -19.82
CA LEU A 529 23.88 6.69 -19.07
C LEU A 529 23.70 5.46 -19.99
N ALA A 530 23.21 5.65 -21.21
CA ALA A 530 23.07 4.57 -22.19
C ALA A 530 24.42 4.02 -22.67
N GLU A 531 25.41 4.89 -22.92
CA GLU A 531 26.76 4.47 -23.24
C GLU A 531 27.38 3.65 -22.10
N LEU A 532 27.20 4.07 -20.86
CA LEU A 532 27.68 3.35 -19.68
C LEU A 532 27.04 1.95 -19.59
N GLU A 533 25.73 1.86 -19.81
CA GLU A 533 24.99 0.58 -19.79
C GLU A 533 25.55 -0.41 -20.85
N VAL A 534 25.81 0.08 -22.07
CA VAL A 534 26.36 -0.73 -23.15
C VAL A 534 27.77 -1.22 -22.81
N GLN A 535 28.62 -0.36 -22.28
CA GLN A 535 30.01 -0.73 -21.94
C GLN A 535 30.07 -1.72 -20.76
N LEU A 536 29.25 -1.53 -19.73
CA LEU A 536 29.15 -2.49 -18.64
C LEU A 536 28.67 -3.86 -19.15
N ALA A 537 27.67 -3.87 -20.02
CA ALA A 537 27.19 -5.10 -20.63
C ALA A 537 28.25 -5.81 -21.50
N ALA A 538 29.07 -5.05 -22.21
CA ALA A 538 30.16 -5.60 -23.02
C ALA A 538 31.26 -6.24 -22.15
N GLN A 539 31.68 -5.59 -21.07
CA GLN A 539 32.70 -6.12 -20.17
C GLN A 539 32.25 -7.41 -19.47
N VAL A 540 30.98 -7.49 -19.08
CA VAL A 540 30.46 -8.73 -18.47
C VAL A 540 30.45 -9.87 -19.45
N ARG A 541 30.13 -9.63 -20.73
CA ARG A 541 30.15 -10.67 -21.76
C ARG A 541 31.58 -11.20 -22.05
N GLU A 542 32.59 -10.36 -21.90
CA GLU A 542 33.99 -10.77 -22.06
C GLU A 542 34.50 -11.63 -20.90
N THR A 543 33.92 -11.52 -19.72
CA THR A 543 34.39 -12.22 -18.52
C THR A 543 33.68 -13.55 -18.23
N GLN A 544 32.54 -13.84 -18.88
CA GLN A 544 31.75 -15.04 -18.59
C GLN A 544 31.20 -15.72 -19.86
N GLU A 545 31.66 -16.94 -20.16
CA GLU A 545 31.29 -17.70 -21.37
C GLU A 545 29.89 -18.35 -21.33
N SER A 546 29.23 -18.47 -20.18
CA SER A 546 27.87 -19.02 -20.10
C SER A 546 27.11 -18.54 -18.88
N VAL A 547 25.97 -17.88 -19.10
CA VAL A 547 25.11 -17.38 -18.04
C VAL A 547 23.71 -17.97 -18.13
N LYS A 548 23.22 -18.54 -17.03
CA LYS A 548 21.83 -18.99 -16.93
C LYS A 548 20.91 -17.81 -16.67
N GLU A 549 19.74 -17.84 -17.31
CA GLU A 549 18.69 -16.86 -17.18
C GLU A 549 18.27 -16.60 -15.71
N GLY A 550 18.02 -15.33 -15.38
CA GLY A 550 17.63 -14.92 -14.02
C GLY A 550 18.80 -14.72 -13.04
N HIS A 551 20.04 -15.01 -13.44
CA HIS A 551 21.21 -14.76 -12.60
C HIS A 551 21.71 -13.33 -12.73
N TYR A 552 22.29 -12.80 -11.65
CA TYR A 552 23.02 -11.54 -11.64
C TYR A 552 24.48 -11.85 -12.02
N LEU A 553 25.02 -11.06 -12.93
CA LEU A 553 26.43 -11.01 -13.24
C LEU A 553 27.05 -9.88 -12.44
N GLU A 554 28.07 -10.20 -11.66
CA GLU A 554 28.78 -9.24 -10.82
C GLU A 554 30.19 -9.05 -11.37
N GLY A 555 30.65 -7.80 -11.42
CA GLY A 555 32.00 -7.43 -11.80
C GLY A 555 32.53 -6.32 -10.91
N GLU A 556 33.80 -6.39 -10.56
CA GLU A 556 34.45 -5.36 -9.76
C GLU A 556 34.93 -4.20 -10.64
N PHE A 557 34.70 -2.97 -10.19
CA PHE A 557 35.32 -1.78 -10.77
C PHE A 557 36.74 -1.65 -10.23
N ILE A 558 37.66 -2.45 -10.72
CA ILE A 558 39.05 -2.30 -10.38
C ILE A 558 39.61 -1.16 -11.25
N ASP A 559 39.79 0.01 -10.65
CA ASP A 559 40.60 1.16 -11.10
C ASP A 559 40.63 1.42 -12.63
N SER A 560 39.47 1.28 -13.28
CA SER A 560 39.37 1.42 -14.72
C SER A 560 39.36 2.89 -15.11
N ALA A 561 40.38 3.29 -15.87
CA ALA A 561 40.51 4.65 -16.42
C ALA A 561 39.27 5.08 -17.24
N TRP A 562 38.59 4.10 -17.89
CA TRP A 562 37.38 4.35 -18.64
C TRP A 562 36.20 4.72 -17.74
N PHE A 563 36.02 4.07 -16.58
CA PHE A 563 34.93 4.37 -15.66
C PHE A 563 35.11 5.78 -15.05
N ARG A 564 36.33 6.14 -14.63
CA ARG A 564 36.65 7.50 -14.19
C ARG A 564 36.37 8.56 -15.24
N ARG A 565 36.66 8.27 -16.50
CA ARG A 565 36.34 9.17 -17.61
C ARG A 565 34.84 9.34 -17.84
N PHE A 566 34.10 8.23 -17.75
CA PHE A 566 32.64 8.21 -17.86
C PHE A 566 32.00 8.99 -16.72
N SER A 567 32.43 8.76 -15.50
CA SER A 567 31.92 9.42 -14.31
C SER A 567 32.10 10.93 -14.38
N ARG A 568 33.26 11.38 -14.80
CA ARG A 568 33.50 12.83 -15.01
C ARG A 568 32.57 13.41 -16.08
N LYS A 569 32.34 12.67 -17.18
CA LYS A 569 31.41 13.08 -18.23
C LYS A 569 29.97 13.18 -17.72
N LEU A 570 29.52 12.20 -16.97
CA LEU A 570 28.16 12.20 -16.40
C LEU A 570 27.95 13.35 -15.42
N LEU A 571 28.91 13.56 -14.51
CA LEU A 571 28.84 14.67 -13.56
C LEU A 571 28.85 16.02 -14.26
N LEU A 572 29.67 16.19 -15.30
CA LEU A 572 29.70 17.42 -16.10
C LEU A 572 28.32 17.72 -16.73
N HIS A 573 27.72 16.72 -17.39
CA HIS A 573 26.39 16.89 -18.00
C HIS A 573 25.29 17.15 -16.97
N PHE A 574 25.44 16.61 -15.77
CA PHE A 574 24.49 16.90 -14.69
C PHE A 574 24.64 18.34 -14.16
N GLU A 575 25.87 18.84 -14.01
CA GLU A 575 26.10 20.25 -13.65
C GLU A 575 25.62 21.21 -14.75
N GLU A 576 25.75 20.84 -16.02
CA GLU A 576 25.15 21.58 -17.13
C GLU A 576 23.63 21.63 -17.03
N LEU A 577 22.98 20.50 -16.69
CA LEU A 577 21.55 20.42 -16.47
C LEU A 577 21.08 21.34 -15.33
N LYS A 578 21.79 21.35 -14.20
CA LYS A 578 21.52 22.26 -13.08
C LYS A 578 21.66 23.73 -13.49
N LEU A 579 22.68 24.05 -14.27
CA LEU A 579 22.89 25.41 -14.77
C LEU A 579 21.76 25.86 -15.70
N MET A 580 21.23 24.97 -16.56
CA MET A 580 20.11 25.28 -17.45
C MET A 580 18.82 25.49 -16.66
N GLU A 581 18.59 24.67 -15.62
CA GLU A 581 17.44 24.87 -14.71
C GLU A 581 17.54 26.21 -13.98
N ALA A 582 18.69 26.51 -13.38
CA ALA A 582 18.87 27.79 -12.68
C ALA A 582 18.60 28.99 -13.60
N ARG A 583 19.09 28.96 -14.84
CA ARG A 583 18.79 29.98 -15.85
C ARG A 583 17.30 30.06 -16.19
N PHE A 584 16.66 28.89 -16.32
CA PHE A 584 15.21 28.85 -16.58
C PHE A 584 14.41 29.45 -15.42
N MET A 585 14.83 29.18 -14.17
CA MET A 585 14.17 29.70 -12.96
C MET A 585 14.41 31.21 -12.71
N GLU A 586 15.47 31.79 -13.27
CA GLU A 586 15.75 33.24 -13.20
C GLU A 586 14.90 34.09 -14.15
N LEU A 587 14.18 33.48 -15.09
CA LEU A 587 13.34 34.22 -16.02
C LEU A 587 12.15 34.85 -15.31
N GLU A 588 11.87 36.12 -15.56
CA GLU A 588 10.74 36.90 -14.97
C GLU A 588 9.36 36.28 -15.23
N PHE A 589 9.27 35.33 -16.17
CA PHE A 589 8.02 34.65 -16.54
C PHE A 589 7.77 33.35 -15.78
N THR A 590 8.73 32.88 -14.97
CA THR A 590 8.56 31.66 -14.19
C THR A 590 7.92 31.99 -12.86
N ASP A 591 6.63 31.70 -12.74
CA ASP A 591 5.95 31.68 -11.47
C ASP A 591 6.48 30.49 -10.65
N LYS A 592 7.08 30.75 -9.49
CA LYS A 592 7.58 29.71 -8.58
C LYS A 592 6.47 28.78 -8.07
N GLU A 593 5.22 29.19 -8.16
CA GLU A 593 4.04 28.39 -7.85
C GLU A 593 3.55 27.53 -9.02
N ASN A 594 4.13 27.69 -10.23
CA ASN A 594 3.76 26.91 -11.40
C ASN A 594 4.04 25.41 -11.14
N PRO A 595 3.08 24.51 -11.39
CA PRO A 595 3.26 23.07 -11.22
C PRO A 595 4.47 22.49 -11.96
N PHE A 596 4.80 23.01 -13.15
CA PHE A 596 5.96 22.54 -13.91
C PHE A 596 7.28 22.93 -13.23
N THR A 597 7.45 24.17 -12.76
CA THR A 597 8.68 24.61 -12.09
C THR A 597 8.91 23.83 -10.80
N ARG A 598 7.85 23.56 -10.02
CA ARG A 598 7.92 22.74 -8.81
C ARG A 598 8.33 21.30 -9.13
N ARG A 599 7.77 20.69 -10.19
CA ARG A 599 8.15 19.34 -10.65
C ARG A 599 9.60 19.30 -11.14
N LEU A 600 10.08 20.33 -11.81
CA LEU A 600 11.45 20.43 -12.27
C LEU A 600 12.43 20.47 -11.12
N SER A 601 12.22 21.35 -10.12
CA SER A 601 13.07 21.43 -8.94
C SER A 601 13.08 20.12 -8.15
N GLY A 602 11.93 19.50 -7.89
CA GLY A 602 11.86 18.20 -7.19
C GLY A 602 12.51 17.05 -7.97
N PHE A 603 12.47 17.09 -9.31
CA PHE A 603 13.22 16.15 -10.15
C PHE A 603 14.72 16.32 -9.97
N LEU A 604 15.21 17.57 -10.00
CA LEU A 604 16.65 17.86 -9.88
C LEU A 604 17.20 17.56 -8.51
N GLU A 605 16.49 17.85 -7.42
CA GLU A 605 16.86 17.44 -6.05
C GLU A 605 17.02 15.92 -5.96
N THR A 606 16.08 15.17 -6.54
CA THR A 606 16.19 13.71 -6.61
C THR A 606 17.43 13.27 -7.41
N MET A 607 17.73 13.93 -8.50
CA MET A 607 18.89 13.62 -9.35
C MET A 607 20.19 14.01 -8.66
N GLU A 608 20.23 15.10 -7.90
CA GLU A 608 21.39 15.52 -7.11
C GLU A 608 21.76 14.47 -6.06
N THR A 609 20.77 13.94 -5.34
CA THR A 609 20.98 12.82 -4.42
C THR A 609 21.57 11.61 -5.14
N ARG A 610 21.04 11.24 -6.32
CA ARG A 610 21.58 10.12 -7.12
C ARG A 610 22.99 10.38 -7.63
N MET A 611 23.32 11.60 -8.02
CA MET A 611 24.69 11.95 -8.44
C MET A 611 25.67 11.95 -7.28
N SER A 612 25.24 12.35 -6.09
CA SER A 612 26.02 12.21 -4.86
C SER A 612 26.32 10.74 -4.53
N GLU A 613 25.32 9.86 -4.63
CA GLU A 613 25.50 8.40 -4.48
C GLU A 613 26.50 7.86 -5.53
N PHE A 614 26.38 8.30 -6.79
CA PHE A 614 27.28 7.90 -7.86
C PHE A 614 28.72 8.40 -7.63
N HIS A 615 28.87 9.61 -7.10
CA HIS A 615 30.19 10.14 -6.72
C HIS A 615 30.82 9.36 -5.56
N ALA A 616 30.02 8.95 -4.57
CA ALA A 616 30.48 8.15 -3.44
C ALA A 616 31.05 6.78 -3.88
N ILE A 617 30.49 6.17 -4.93
CA ILE A 617 30.99 4.91 -5.52
C ILE A 617 32.43 5.04 -6.06
N GLN A 618 32.87 6.26 -6.37
CA GLN A 618 34.21 6.53 -6.89
C GLN A 618 35.27 6.79 -5.81
N SER A 619 34.85 6.96 -4.54
CA SER A 619 35.79 7.18 -3.46
C SER A 619 36.58 5.90 -3.17
N ASN A 620 37.89 6.03 -2.89
CA ASN A 620 38.77 4.91 -2.60
C ASN A 620 38.42 4.16 -1.28
N ASP A 621 37.40 4.61 -0.58
CA ASP A 621 36.98 4.04 0.71
C ASP A 621 35.99 2.87 0.58
N PHE A 622 35.52 2.56 -0.66
CA PHE A 622 34.52 1.53 -0.91
C PHE A 622 34.97 0.50 -1.94
N TYR A 623 34.63 -0.77 -1.70
CA TYR A 623 34.65 -1.80 -2.75
C TYR A 623 33.47 -1.56 -3.70
N SER A 624 33.75 -1.15 -4.92
CA SER A 624 32.74 -0.88 -5.93
C SER A 624 32.57 -2.09 -6.85
N TYR A 625 31.35 -2.56 -6.98
CA TYR A 625 30.98 -3.59 -7.95
C TYR A 625 29.72 -3.20 -8.71
N TYR A 626 29.54 -3.78 -9.90
CA TYR A 626 28.31 -3.64 -10.65
C TYR A 626 27.62 -4.99 -10.80
N SER A 627 26.29 -4.98 -10.85
CA SER A 627 25.49 -6.17 -11.11
C SER A 627 24.57 -5.96 -12.31
N LEU A 628 24.48 -6.95 -13.18
CA LEU A 628 23.64 -6.97 -14.37
C LEU A 628 22.64 -8.11 -14.30
N LYS A 629 21.36 -7.83 -14.51
CA LYS A 629 20.31 -8.86 -14.58
C LYS A 629 20.13 -9.33 -16.02
N VAL A 630 20.28 -10.64 -16.27
CA VAL A 630 20.09 -11.25 -17.59
C VAL A 630 18.63 -11.62 -17.82
N ASN A 631 18.02 -11.14 -18.90
CA ASN A 631 16.63 -11.40 -19.28
C ASN A 631 16.53 -12.41 -20.45
N HIS A 632 15.31 -12.95 -20.67
CA HIS A 632 14.93 -13.96 -21.69
C HIS A 632 15.44 -13.77 -23.14
N LYS A 633 15.87 -12.58 -23.52
CA LYS A 633 16.33 -12.29 -24.89
C LYS A 633 17.84 -12.05 -25.01
N GLY A 634 18.61 -12.39 -23.99
CA GLY A 634 20.05 -12.10 -24.00
C GLY A 634 20.39 -10.60 -23.85
N ASP A 635 19.39 -9.75 -23.65
CA ASP A 635 19.59 -8.34 -23.33
C ASP A 635 19.83 -8.18 -21.83
N SER A 636 21.01 -7.72 -21.46
CA SER A 636 21.36 -7.39 -20.07
C SER A 636 20.78 -6.04 -19.70
N LYS A 637 20.11 -5.94 -18.54
CA LYS A 637 19.70 -4.68 -17.93
C LYS A 637 20.47 -4.46 -16.63
N THR A 638 21.09 -3.32 -16.54
CA THR A 638 21.80 -2.81 -15.35
C THR A 638 20.83 -2.24 -14.32
#